data_0004604e70c783646da0f53de9c940d5
#
_entry.id   0004604e70c783646da0f53de9c940d5
#
_cell.length_a   1.000
_cell.length_b   1.000
_cell.length_c   1.000
_cell.angle_alpha   90.00
_cell.angle_beta   90.00
_cell.angle_gamma   90.00
#
_symmetry.space_group_name_H-M   'P 1'
#
loop_
_entity.id
_entity.type
_entity.pdbx_description
1 polymer ?
#
loop_
_entity_poly.entity_id
_entity_poly.type
_entity_poly.pdbx_seq_one_letter_code
_entity_poly.pdbx_strand_id
1 'polypeptide(L)'
;MPPTPRDAAIVGTPTDLPGVFALQALDSSFSATSGLDAYGIPYQLVIVPSAGTTLPALNSSATAGNYGGILILSDVSYDYSGSYNSAITTAQYNALYAYQTAFGVRMVRLDVYPGSDSGTTAVTANGATGCCANGVEQTFAFTNSTGFPTANIKTGATVSTLGLYHYPAKISSTANTWAIAQFGTSGGFTAKSTAAVINIPSPGRQQMVFFIGWASEWSSTSNYLQHAYVHWMTRGLFTGARKVYFGTQIDDMHLTTALWSPAGAKYRVTPGDMSVYQAWTASVNSRLPAGSQYFVEIGHNGNGDIINSTNIGYSMYPSPCQPVDAIYYASPVESPDEEYIKPIGSGLDLWPASAQSYNWTLQCAQLDKLATWFMNTTNRDVFAHISHTFTHLNLDNATFNDATREIYYNQAWLAQVGISAGKFSPHGLIPPAITGLHNGDVIRAWFTNGITNVVGDNSRDVLLNPTNVHWPLISNVSENGYAGLNIIPRWPTSIFFDCDTANCTTLEWTQTQQGDGTFTGLLAFEKDTTMRYLLGLRHDPYMFHQANLRSTGVGSYKVGSQTVNSIFQIWVETMTQEITRLTNWPLQTLKHDDIGTAFLNRMARDACGASLAYTYGTNGKTITAVTLSAATGNTCSTPIPVTVPGTGTTSGSATSDKTGAEPLIFWVTLNGSPVTINLGSAVTV
;
A
#
# COMPACT_ATOMS: atom_id res chain seq x y z
N MET A 1 42.69 -11.35 19.66
CA MET A 1 42.42 -10.29 18.69
C MET A 1 40.92 -10.49 18.32
N PRO A 2 40.12 -9.46 18.29
CA PRO A 2 38.80 -9.63 17.71
C PRO A 2 38.98 -10.10 16.25
N PRO A 3 38.16 -11.01 15.72
CA PRO A 3 38.28 -11.41 14.33
C PRO A 3 38.11 -10.13 13.50
N THR A 4 39.12 -9.80 12.74
CA THR A 4 38.97 -8.76 11.72
C THR A 4 37.87 -9.22 10.79
N PRO A 5 36.90 -8.38 10.47
CA PRO A 5 35.96 -8.66 9.38
C PRO A 5 36.85 -8.85 8.14
N ARG A 6 37.01 -10.07 7.75
CA ARG A 6 37.73 -10.41 6.52
C ARG A 6 36.72 -10.50 5.44
N ASP A 7 37.17 -10.55 4.20
CA ASP A 7 36.43 -10.82 2.96
C ASP A 7 35.29 -11.83 3.06
N ALA A 8 34.70 -11.91 4.23
CA ALA A 8 33.55 -12.72 4.57
C ALA A 8 32.32 -12.03 4.01
N ALA A 9 31.82 -12.59 2.92
CA ALA A 9 30.42 -12.44 2.62
C ALA A 9 29.62 -12.78 3.89
N ILE A 10 28.74 -11.91 4.34
CA ILE A 10 27.66 -12.32 5.23
C ILE A 10 26.74 -13.14 4.33
N VAL A 11 27.06 -14.41 4.23
CA VAL A 11 26.31 -15.36 3.40
C VAL A 11 25.32 -16.01 4.32
N GLY A 12 24.02 -15.67 4.16
CA GLY A 12 23.03 -16.68 4.40
C GLY A 12 23.32 -17.81 3.41
N THR A 13 23.51 -19.03 3.87
CA THR A 13 23.53 -20.16 2.95
C THR A 13 22.15 -20.27 2.31
N PRO A 14 21.98 -20.90 1.13
CA PRO A 14 20.68 -21.03 0.46
C PRO A 14 19.60 -21.74 1.29
N THR A 15 19.98 -22.35 2.41
CA THR A 15 19.10 -22.99 3.38
C THR A 15 18.84 -22.13 4.62
N ASP A 16 19.59 -21.01 4.77
CA ASP A 16 19.50 -20.14 5.93
C ASP A 16 18.72 -18.89 5.55
N LEU A 17 17.88 -18.46 6.47
CA LEU A 17 17.00 -17.33 6.25
C LEU A 17 17.82 -16.04 6.08
N PRO A 18 17.65 -15.36 4.98
CA PRO A 18 18.43 -14.17 4.67
C PRO A 18 17.88 -12.93 5.40
N GLY A 19 18.71 -11.94 5.59
CA GLY A 19 18.29 -10.59 5.89
C GLY A 19 18.31 -10.21 7.36
N VAL A 20 17.16 -10.00 8.00
CA VAL A 20 17.05 -9.42 9.35
C VAL A 20 16.67 -10.48 10.38
N PHE A 21 17.32 -10.44 11.55
CA PHE A 21 16.95 -11.21 12.72
C PHE A 21 16.00 -10.40 13.59
N ALA A 22 14.73 -10.80 13.65
CA ALA A 22 13.69 -10.11 14.40
C ALA A 22 13.26 -10.91 15.64
N LEU A 23 13.06 -10.22 16.76
CA LEU A 23 12.65 -10.78 18.05
C LEU A 23 11.42 -10.05 18.57
N GLN A 24 10.38 -10.79 18.94
CA GLN A 24 9.21 -10.24 19.61
C GLN A 24 8.66 -11.23 20.64
N ALA A 25 7.87 -10.72 21.60
CA ALA A 25 7.16 -11.53 22.58
C ALA A 25 6.04 -12.34 21.92
N LEU A 26 5.70 -13.50 22.54
CA LEU A 26 4.61 -14.36 22.05
C LEU A 26 3.25 -13.67 22.13
N ASP A 27 3.03 -12.82 23.13
CA ASP A 27 1.80 -12.07 23.36
C ASP A 27 1.82 -10.67 22.72
N SER A 28 2.81 -10.36 21.89
CA SER A 28 2.83 -9.12 21.10
C SER A 28 1.62 -9.07 20.18
N SER A 29 0.80 -8.01 20.36
CA SER A 29 -0.38 -7.76 19.51
C SER A 29 0.01 -7.27 18.11
N PHE A 30 1.25 -6.84 17.91
CA PHE A 30 1.70 -6.18 16.68
C PHE A 30 3.03 -6.76 16.19
N SER A 31 3.23 -6.72 14.87
CA SER A 31 4.41 -7.29 14.26
C SER A 31 5.61 -6.35 14.27
N ALA A 32 6.77 -6.87 14.69
CA ALA A 32 8.04 -6.18 14.51
C ALA A 32 8.45 -6.07 13.02
N THR A 33 7.92 -6.96 12.17
CA THR A 33 8.41 -7.16 10.79
C THR A 33 7.66 -6.37 9.72
N SER A 34 6.60 -5.64 10.07
CA SER A 34 5.77 -4.89 9.11
C SER A 34 6.56 -4.02 8.13
N GLY A 35 7.62 -3.34 8.62
CA GLY A 35 8.50 -2.55 7.77
C GLY A 35 9.34 -3.40 6.82
N LEU A 36 9.71 -4.61 7.21
CA LEU A 36 10.45 -5.54 6.36
C LEU A 36 9.54 -6.12 5.29
N ASP A 37 8.32 -6.50 5.65
CA ASP A 37 7.28 -6.96 4.72
C ASP A 37 6.95 -5.88 3.69
N ALA A 38 6.79 -4.64 4.13
CA ALA A 38 6.51 -3.50 3.25
C ALA A 38 7.54 -3.34 2.12
N TYR A 39 8.82 -3.52 2.43
CA TYR A 39 9.91 -3.41 1.46
C TYR A 39 10.19 -4.71 0.70
N GLY A 40 9.75 -5.86 1.19
CA GLY A 40 10.17 -7.18 0.69
C GLY A 40 11.57 -7.57 1.13
N ILE A 41 11.96 -7.18 2.33
CA ILE A 41 13.24 -7.55 2.93
C ILE A 41 13.07 -8.89 3.65
N PRO A 42 13.81 -9.92 3.29
CA PRO A 42 13.73 -11.21 3.98
C PRO A 42 14.17 -11.11 5.44
N TYR A 43 13.54 -11.90 6.30
CA TYR A 43 13.86 -11.93 7.73
C TYR A 43 13.60 -13.30 8.34
N GLN A 44 14.17 -13.54 9.52
CA GLN A 44 13.77 -14.60 10.43
C GLN A 44 13.13 -13.96 11.66
N LEU A 45 11.85 -14.26 11.88
CA LEU A 45 11.15 -13.88 13.10
C LEU A 45 11.28 -15.00 14.13
N VAL A 46 11.70 -14.66 15.34
CA VAL A 46 11.71 -15.54 16.51
C VAL A 46 10.69 -15.01 17.52
N ILE A 47 9.64 -15.76 17.72
CA ILE A 47 8.65 -15.54 18.77
C ILE A 47 9.20 -16.12 20.07
N VAL A 48 9.36 -15.26 21.08
CA VAL A 48 9.96 -15.63 22.36
C VAL A 48 8.86 -15.66 23.43
N PRO A 49 8.54 -16.82 24.02
CA PRO A 49 7.58 -16.91 25.14
C PRO A 49 8.19 -16.35 26.44
N SER A 50 7.37 -16.07 27.44
CA SER A 50 7.81 -15.55 28.74
C SER A 50 8.81 -16.45 29.48
N ALA A 51 8.79 -17.75 29.19
CA ALA A 51 9.78 -18.71 29.71
C ALA A 51 11.15 -18.62 28.99
N GLY A 52 11.26 -17.77 27.97
CA GLY A 52 12.44 -17.68 27.10
C GLY A 52 12.48 -18.78 26.02
N THR A 53 13.46 -18.68 25.15
CA THR A 53 13.74 -19.70 24.11
C THR A 53 15.22 -19.73 23.77
N THR A 54 15.67 -20.78 23.11
CA THR A 54 17.02 -20.82 22.52
C THR A 54 17.03 -20.03 21.23
N LEU A 55 17.93 -19.07 21.09
CA LEU A 55 18.10 -18.33 19.85
C LEU A 55 18.79 -19.21 18.78
N PRO A 56 18.45 -19.06 17.51
CA PRO A 56 19.15 -19.71 16.41
C PRO A 56 20.60 -19.23 16.33
N ALA A 57 21.45 -19.96 15.62
CA ALA A 57 22.83 -19.58 15.40
C ALA A 57 22.91 -18.25 14.62
N LEU A 58 23.57 -17.24 15.19
CA LEU A 58 23.74 -15.94 14.56
C LEU A 58 24.77 -15.94 13.42
N ASN A 59 25.68 -16.90 13.46
CA ASN A 59 26.74 -17.06 12.47
C ASN A 59 27.01 -18.54 12.21
N SER A 60 27.39 -18.87 10.99
CA SER A 60 27.79 -20.22 10.56
C SER A 60 29.29 -20.48 10.75
N SER A 61 30.11 -19.43 10.89
CA SER A 61 31.54 -19.53 11.22
C SER A 61 32.00 -18.22 11.87
N ALA A 62 33.25 -18.18 12.30
CA ALA A 62 33.86 -16.94 12.85
C ALA A 62 33.91 -15.79 11.84
N THR A 63 33.75 -16.07 10.55
CA THR A 63 33.84 -15.08 9.47
C THR A 63 32.55 -15.02 8.62
N ALA A 64 31.52 -15.79 8.91
CA ALA A 64 30.28 -15.83 8.17
C ALA A 64 29.09 -15.61 9.12
N GLY A 65 28.52 -14.41 9.12
CA GLY A 65 27.30 -14.04 9.83
C GLY A 65 26.07 -14.37 9.00
N ASN A 66 24.97 -14.73 9.67
CA ASN A 66 23.75 -15.14 9.02
C ASN A 66 22.78 -13.98 8.79
N TYR A 67 22.95 -12.83 9.45
CA TYR A 67 22.00 -11.72 9.42
C TYR A 67 22.70 -10.37 9.21
N GLY A 68 22.09 -9.50 8.39
CA GLY A 68 22.55 -8.14 8.11
C GLY A 68 22.00 -7.05 9.04
N GLY A 69 21.05 -7.40 9.89
CA GLY A 69 20.40 -6.50 10.87
C GLY A 69 19.76 -7.26 12.02
N ILE A 70 19.55 -6.58 13.15
CA ILE A 70 18.84 -7.11 14.32
C ILE A 70 17.71 -6.14 14.65
N LEU A 71 16.50 -6.67 14.86
CA LEU A 71 15.32 -5.90 15.20
C LEU A 71 14.67 -6.51 16.46
N ILE A 72 14.42 -5.71 17.48
CA ILE A 72 13.83 -6.16 18.75
C ILE A 72 12.64 -5.25 19.06
N LEU A 73 11.47 -5.86 19.31
CA LEU A 73 10.25 -5.17 19.72
C LEU A 73 10.08 -5.26 21.23
N SER A 74 9.84 -4.11 21.88
CA SER A 74 9.52 -3.95 23.32
C SER A 74 10.52 -4.70 24.22
N ASP A 75 11.78 -4.81 23.80
CA ASP A 75 12.83 -5.61 24.45
C ASP A 75 12.41 -7.06 24.80
N VAL A 76 11.38 -7.59 24.11
CA VAL A 76 10.75 -8.89 24.42
C VAL A 76 10.34 -8.97 25.90
N SER A 77 9.70 -7.91 26.39
CA SER A 77 9.38 -7.77 27.83
C SER A 77 8.05 -8.40 28.18
N TYR A 78 8.00 -8.99 29.37
CA TYR A 78 6.81 -9.55 30.01
C TYR A 78 6.64 -9.02 31.41
N ASP A 79 5.41 -9.01 31.93
CA ASP A 79 5.13 -8.76 33.33
C ASP A 79 5.37 -10.04 34.16
N TYR A 80 6.41 -10.03 34.99
CA TYR A 80 6.70 -11.08 35.95
C TYR A 80 6.27 -10.62 37.33
N SER A 81 4.98 -10.74 37.65
CA SER A 81 4.39 -10.37 38.94
C SER A 81 4.59 -8.90 39.33
N GLY A 82 4.30 -7.99 38.41
CA GLY A 82 4.39 -6.55 38.61
C GLY A 82 5.74 -5.94 38.25
N SER A 83 6.66 -6.73 37.71
CA SER A 83 7.95 -6.25 37.19
C SER A 83 8.11 -6.65 35.74
N TYR A 84 8.19 -5.65 34.86
CA TYR A 84 8.48 -5.89 33.43
C TYR A 84 9.97 -6.19 33.23
N ASN A 85 10.26 -7.37 32.71
CA ASN A 85 11.61 -7.81 32.39
C ASN A 85 11.65 -8.51 31.05
N SER A 86 12.81 -8.48 30.38
CA SER A 86 13.00 -9.18 29.12
C SER A 86 13.06 -10.69 29.30
N ALA A 87 12.38 -11.44 28.43
CA ALA A 87 12.55 -12.88 28.33
C ALA A 87 13.87 -13.27 27.62
N ILE A 88 14.58 -12.31 27.02
CA ILE A 88 15.93 -12.49 26.49
C ILE A 88 16.92 -12.36 27.64
N THR A 89 17.70 -13.39 27.89
CA THR A 89 18.68 -13.43 28.98
C THR A 89 19.87 -12.50 28.71
N THR A 90 20.56 -12.09 29.78
CA THR A 90 21.81 -11.31 29.63
C THR A 90 22.86 -12.01 28.76
N ALA A 91 22.95 -13.34 28.83
CA ALA A 91 23.86 -14.11 27.98
C ALA A 91 23.47 -14.02 26.50
N GLN A 92 22.19 -14.07 26.19
CA GLN A 92 21.68 -13.90 24.81
C GLN A 92 21.91 -12.47 24.30
N TYR A 93 21.64 -11.44 25.11
CA TYR A 93 21.99 -10.07 24.73
C TYR A 93 23.49 -9.91 24.48
N ASN A 94 24.35 -10.50 25.32
CA ASN A 94 25.79 -10.46 25.10
C ASN A 94 26.20 -11.15 23.79
N ALA A 95 25.52 -12.25 23.41
CA ALA A 95 25.74 -12.90 22.12
C ALA A 95 25.35 -11.99 20.94
N LEU A 96 24.18 -11.29 21.03
CA LEU A 96 23.76 -10.30 20.04
C LEU A 96 24.76 -9.13 19.94
N TYR A 97 25.28 -8.66 21.06
CA TYR A 97 26.26 -7.57 21.10
C TYR A 97 27.62 -7.99 20.52
N ALA A 98 28.08 -9.22 20.83
CA ALA A 98 29.26 -9.80 20.23
C ALA A 98 29.12 -9.93 18.70
N TYR A 99 27.94 -10.37 18.25
CA TYR A 99 27.60 -10.47 16.84
C TYR A 99 27.64 -9.10 16.14
N GLN A 100 27.04 -8.05 16.75
CA GLN A 100 27.15 -6.68 16.22
C GLN A 100 28.59 -6.26 16.00
N THR A 101 29.44 -6.49 17.00
CA THR A 101 30.87 -6.10 16.97
C THR A 101 31.66 -6.90 15.93
N ALA A 102 31.39 -8.22 15.84
CA ALA A 102 32.12 -9.10 14.91
C ALA A 102 31.78 -8.82 13.44
N PHE A 103 30.50 -8.55 13.13
CA PHE A 103 30.02 -8.43 11.75
C PHE A 103 29.59 -6.99 11.37
N GLY A 104 29.76 -6.01 12.25
CA GLY A 104 29.37 -4.63 12.00
C GLY A 104 27.86 -4.45 11.81
N VAL A 105 27.03 -5.32 12.38
CA VAL A 105 25.58 -5.35 12.22
C VAL A 105 24.93 -4.29 13.10
N ARG A 106 23.92 -3.60 12.60
CA ARG A 106 23.13 -2.61 13.32
C ARG A 106 21.93 -3.26 14.00
N MET A 107 21.61 -2.76 15.19
CA MET A 107 20.44 -3.19 15.97
C MET A 107 19.39 -2.08 16.05
N VAL A 108 18.14 -2.42 15.85
CA VAL A 108 16.98 -1.54 16.06
C VAL A 108 16.19 -2.05 17.25
N ARG A 109 15.81 -1.16 18.13
CA ARG A 109 14.95 -1.45 19.29
C ARG A 109 13.73 -0.53 19.22
N LEU A 110 12.57 -1.12 19.08
CA LEU A 110 11.27 -0.44 19.00
C LEU A 110 10.57 -0.51 20.34
N ASP A 111 9.81 0.53 20.70
CA ASP A 111 9.01 0.57 21.92
C ASP A 111 9.84 0.28 23.19
N VAL A 112 10.82 1.13 23.44
CA VAL A 112 11.78 0.95 24.54
C VAL A 112 11.63 2.06 25.57
N TYR A 113 11.63 1.70 26.85
CA TYR A 113 11.70 2.68 27.93
C TYR A 113 13.11 3.29 28.03
N PRO A 114 13.26 4.63 28.20
CA PRO A 114 14.57 5.28 28.25
C PRO A 114 15.44 4.77 29.39
N GLY A 115 16.68 4.43 29.10
CA GLY A 115 17.61 3.87 30.07
C GLY A 115 19.10 4.12 29.72
N SER A 116 19.98 3.71 30.63
CA SER A 116 21.43 3.90 30.47
C SER A 116 22.02 3.16 29.26
N ASP A 117 21.42 2.03 28.88
CA ASP A 117 21.83 1.22 27.72
C ASP A 117 21.52 1.87 26.36
N SER A 118 20.60 2.84 26.35
CA SER A 118 20.33 3.72 25.20
C SER A 118 20.97 5.11 25.37
N GLY A 119 21.73 5.34 26.45
CA GLY A 119 22.36 6.63 26.73
C GLY A 119 21.38 7.73 27.10
N THR A 120 20.22 7.37 27.67
CA THR A 120 19.12 8.28 27.97
C THR A 120 18.55 8.07 29.38
N THR A 121 17.72 9.00 29.80
CA THR A 121 16.88 8.90 30.99
C THR A 121 15.47 9.37 30.65
N ALA A 122 14.46 8.83 31.33
CA ALA A 122 13.08 9.27 31.16
C ALA A 122 12.89 10.70 31.66
N VAL A 123 12.00 11.44 31.00
CA VAL A 123 11.52 12.77 31.43
C VAL A 123 10.20 12.58 32.16
N THR A 124 10.06 13.25 33.30
CA THR A 124 8.83 13.24 34.09
C THR A 124 8.02 14.49 33.85
N ALA A 125 6.69 14.37 33.79
CA ALA A 125 5.78 15.50 33.71
C ALA A 125 5.35 15.92 35.10
N ASN A 126 5.51 17.24 35.48
CA ASN A 126 4.99 17.83 36.69
C ASN A 126 5.26 17.02 38.00
N GLY A 127 6.43 16.38 38.09
CA GLY A 127 6.79 15.57 39.23
C GLY A 127 6.25 14.13 39.22
N ALA A 128 5.48 13.72 38.27
CA ALA A 128 5.10 12.33 38.05
C ALA A 128 6.29 11.54 37.50
N THR A 129 6.55 10.37 38.05
CA THR A 129 7.57 9.46 37.52
C THR A 129 7.01 8.71 36.35
N GLY A 130 7.46 9.04 35.18
CA GLY A 130 7.08 8.34 33.97
C GLY A 130 6.13 9.12 33.12
N CYS A 131 6.25 8.79 31.89
CA CYS A 131 5.39 9.29 30.87
C CYS A 131 4.18 8.43 30.76
N CYS A 132 3.37 8.93 29.99
CA CYS A 132 2.48 8.19 29.15
C CYS A 132 1.24 7.80 29.86
N ALA A 133 0.63 8.81 30.49
CA ALA A 133 -0.79 8.73 30.65
C ALA A 133 -1.37 8.44 29.26
N ASN A 134 -2.04 7.29 29.14
CA ASN A 134 -2.86 6.96 28.00
C ASN A 134 -3.71 8.19 27.62
N GLY A 135 -3.59 8.65 26.39
CA GLY A 135 -4.32 9.83 25.92
C GLY A 135 -3.54 11.17 25.95
N VAL A 136 -2.29 11.22 26.38
CA VAL A 136 -1.45 12.41 26.19
C VAL A 136 -0.87 12.36 24.78
N GLU A 137 -1.50 13.07 23.87
CA GLU A 137 -0.93 13.26 22.53
C GLU A 137 0.22 14.26 22.58
N GLN A 138 1.38 13.82 22.13
CA GLN A 138 2.49 14.67 21.75
C GLN A 138 2.76 14.44 20.27
N THR A 139 3.10 15.49 19.51
CA THR A 139 3.55 15.25 18.13
C THR A 139 4.94 14.61 18.15
N PHE A 140 5.18 13.69 17.20
CA PHE A 140 6.51 13.16 16.91
C PHE A 140 7.06 13.83 15.65
N ALA A 141 8.35 14.18 15.62
CA ALA A 141 9.01 14.66 14.41
C ALA A 141 10.46 14.18 14.32
N PHE A 142 10.89 13.70 13.15
CA PHE A 142 12.31 13.52 12.89
C PHE A 142 13.01 14.89 12.84
N THR A 143 14.14 15.02 13.51
CA THR A 143 14.94 16.24 13.56
C THR A 143 16.28 16.08 12.85
N ASN A 144 16.72 14.83 12.64
CA ASN A 144 17.98 14.52 11.98
C ASN A 144 17.85 13.20 11.20
N SER A 145 17.95 13.26 9.88
CA SER A 145 17.89 12.11 8.98
C SER A 145 19.25 11.73 8.36
N THR A 146 20.35 12.33 8.82
CA THR A 146 21.69 12.12 8.22
C THR A 146 22.18 10.67 8.33
N GLY A 147 21.70 9.92 9.32
CA GLY A 147 22.01 8.50 9.48
C GLY A 147 21.26 7.57 8.51
N PHE A 148 20.20 8.06 7.84
CA PHE A 148 19.35 7.31 6.93
C PHE A 148 18.83 8.18 5.75
N PRO A 149 19.75 8.82 5.00
CA PRO A 149 19.35 9.79 3.98
C PRO A 149 18.53 9.18 2.85
N THR A 150 18.72 7.91 2.55
CA THR A 150 17.96 7.16 1.53
C THR A 150 16.50 6.88 1.92
N ALA A 151 16.12 7.10 3.19
CA ALA A 151 14.74 7.06 3.62
C ALA A 151 13.89 8.20 3.00
N ASN A 152 14.53 9.30 2.57
CA ASN A 152 13.89 10.47 1.96
C ASN A 152 12.74 11.05 2.80
N ILE A 153 12.86 10.98 4.12
CA ILE A 153 11.95 11.54 5.10
C ILE A 153 12.27 13.02 5.30
N LYS A 154 11.26 13.87 5.38
CA LYS A 154 11.41 15.30 5.70
C LYS A 154 11.50 15.51 7.19
N THR A 155 12.56 16.20 7.62
CA THR A 155 12.71 16.60 9.03
C THR A 155 11.77 17.76 9.38
N GLY A 156 11.30 17.79 10.63
CA GLY A 156 10.38 18.80 11.14
C GLY A 156 8.91 18.55 10.83
N ALA A 157 8.56 17.64 9.95
CA ALA A 157 7.19 17.21 9.73
C ALA A 157 6.69 16.39 10.93
N THR A 158 5.58 16.81 11.50
CA THR A 158 5.01 16.19 12.70
C THR A 158 3.97 15.13 12.35
N VAL A 159 3.93 14.05 13.14
CA VAL A 159 2.86 13.03 13.13
C VAL A 159 2.28 12.91 14.54
N SER A 160 1.05 12.39 14.65
CA SER A 160 0.36 12.18 15.92
C SER A 160 0.92 10.98 16.67
N THR A 161 0.93 11.01 17.99
CA THR A 161 1.19 9.85 18.86
C THR A 161 -0.10 9.33 19.50
N LEU A 162 -1.27 9.80 19.09
CA LEU A 162 -2.54 9.42 19.68
C LEU A 162 -2.71 7.88 19.63
N GLY A 163 -3.05 7.31 20.79
CA GLY A 163 -3.21 5.87 20.96
C GLY A 163 -1.90 5.08 21.16
N LEU A 164 -0.73 5.68 20.90
CA LEU A 164 0.56 5.05 21.12
C LEU A 164 1.16 5.49 22.46
N TYR A 165 1.49 4.52 23.32
CA TYR A 165 2.33 4.80 24.47
C TYR A 165 3.66 5.37 24.01
N HIS A 166 4.19 6.38 24.71
CA HIS A 166 5.47 6.95 24.36
C HIS A 166 6.19 7.45 25.61
N TYR A 167 7.51 7.44 25.56
CA TYR A 167 8.39 7.61 26.71
C TYR A 167 9.33 8.80 26.47
N PRO A 168 8.90 10.04 26.78
CA PRO A 168 9.75 11.22 26.64
C PRO A 168 11.10 11.02 27.30
N ALA A 169 12.18 11.26 26.54
CA ALA A 169 13.52 11.00 26.98
C ALA A 169 14.41 12.24 26.98
N LYS A 170 15.50 12.17 27.75
CA LYS A 170 16.61 13.12 27.74
C LYS A 170 17.92 12.35 27.54
N ILE A 171 18.78 12.82 26.66
CA ILE A 171 20.11 12.24 26.45
C ILE A 171 20.97 12.49 27.69
N SER A 172 21.56 11.43 28.24
CA SER A 172 22.46 11.47 29.40
C SER A 172 23.89 11.80 29.01
N SER A 173 24.34 11.37 27.83
CA SER A 173 25.67 11.64 27.32
C SER A 173 25.65 11.84 25.80
N THR A 174 26.11 13.01 25.36
CA THR A 174 26.21 13.36 23.94
C THR A 174 27.48 12.82 23.27
N ALA A 175 28.35 12.15 24.02
CA ALA A 175 29.60 11.62 23.49
C ALA A 175 29.37 10.47 22.49
N ASN A 176 28.31 9.69 22.72
CA ASN A 176 27.99 8.49 21.95
C ASN A 176 26.49 8.32 21.64
N THR A 177 25.67 9.33 21.93
CA THR A 177 24.22 9.31 21.73
C THR A 177 23.76 10.64 21.13
N TRP A 178 22.95 10.57 20.07
CA TRP A 178 22.34 11.76 19.47
C TRP A 178 20.87 11.50 19.10
N ALA A 179 20.06 12.54 19.28
CA ALA A 179 18.66 12.50 18.92
C ALA A 179 18.47 12.48 17.39
N ILE A 180 17.57 11.63 16.92
CA ILE A 180 17.10 11.63 15.53
C ILE A 180 15.66 12.14 15.42
N ALA A 181 14.90 12.10 16.55
CA ALA A 181 13.53 12.58 16.61
C ALA A 181 13.22 13.19 17.99
N GLN A 182 12.16 14.01 18.02
CA GLN A 182 11.68 14.68 19.22
C GLN A 182 10.16 14.55 19.34
N PHE A 183 9.69 14.46 20.59
CA PHE A 183 8.31 14.74 20.94
C PHE A 183 8.08 16.25 21.12
N GLY A 184 6.90 16.72 20.68
CA GLY A 184 6.43 18.06 20.91
C GLY A 184 6.01 18.29 22.37
N THR A 185 5.63 19.52 22.68
CA THR A 185 5.05 19.89 23.98
C THR A 185 3.57 19.51 24.02
N SER A 186 3.11 18.90 25.09
CA SER A 186 1.68 18.64 25.35
C SER A 186 1.47 18.26 26.82
N GLY A 187 0.30 18.54 27.36
CA GLY A 187 -0.07 18.22 28.73
C GLY A 187 0.96 18.73 29.73
N GLY A 188 1.48 17.84 30.57
CA GLY A 188 2.51 18.19 31.56
C GLY A 188 3.92 18.38 31.00
N PHE A 189 4.15 18.12 29.69
CA PHE A 189 5.46 18.26 29.07
C PHE A 189 5.59 19.63 28.43
N THR A 190 6.16 20.59 29.16
CA THR A 190 6.30 22.00 28.73
C THR A 190 7.48 22.24 27.79
N ALA A 191 8.36 21.26 27.62
CA ALA A 191 9.50 21.32 26.70
C ALA A 191 9.51 20.10 25.77
N LYS A 192 10.09 20.27 24.59
CA LYS A 192 10.36 19.15 23.68
C LYS A 192 11.31 18.13 24.35
N SER A 193 11.11 16.86 24.05
CA SER A 193 11.92 15.75 24.56
C SER A 193 12.39 14.84 23.45
N THR A 194 13.37 14.00 23.72
CA THR A 194 13.90 13.04 22.76
C THR A 194 12.90 11.90 22.56
N ALA A 195 12.59 11.57 21.29
CA ALA A 195 11.67 10.48 20.92
C ALA A 195 12.38 9.26 20.33
N ALA A 196 13.55 9.47 19.73
CA ALA A 196 14.40 8.40 19.21
C ALA A 196 15.87 8.84 19.15
N VAL A 197 16.76 7.87 19.31
CA VAL A 197 18.21 8.11 19.27
C VAL A 197 18.92 7.11 18.38
N ILE A 198 20.10 7.50 17.88
CA ILE A 198 21.18 6.58 17.50
C ILE A 198 22.21 6.64 18.62
N ASN A 199 22.64 5.47 19.08
CA ASN A 199 23.55 5.32 20.20
C ASN A 199 24.66 4.32 19.86
N ILE A 200 25.90 4.61 20.31
CA ILE A 200 27.06 3.73 20.18
C ILE A 200 27.56 3.40 21.61
N PRO A 201 26.96 2.39 22.29
CA PRO A 201 27.28 2.08 23.68
C PRO A 201 28.72 1.66 23.89
N SER A 202 29.34 1.05 22.90
CA SER A 202 30.75 0.67 22.85
C SER A 202 31.23 0.56 21.40
N PRO A 203 32.55 0.57 21.15
CA PRO A 203 33.09 0.42 19.80
C PRO A 203 32.54 -0.84 19.09
N GLY A 204 32.03 -0.65 17.85
CA GLY A 204 31.44 -1.73 17.05
C GLY A 204 29.98 -2.03 17.33
N ARG A 205 29.36 -1.48 18.40
CA ARG A 205 27.93 -1.59 18.67
C ARG A 205 27.20 -0.33 18.22
N GLN A 206 26.26 -0.48 17.30
CA GLN A 206 25.38 0.61 16.85
C GLN A 206 23.94 0.21 17.06
N GLN A 207 23.17 1.06 17.72
CA GLN A 207 21.74 0.84 17.90
C GLN A 207 20.93 2.09 17.60
N MET A 208 19.72 1.90 17.01
CA MET A 208 18.69 2.91 16.89
C MET A 208 17.54 2.52 17.82
N VAL A 209 17.12 3.45 18.67
CA VAL A 209 16.13 3.17 19.73
C VAL A 209 14.99 4.15 19.61
N PHE A 210 13.76 3.63 19.59
CA PHE A 210 12.53 4.41 19.58
C PHE A 210 11.82 4.31 20.93
N PHE A 211 11.48 5.46 21.49
CA PHE A 211 10.81 5.59 22.79
C PHE A 211 9.30 5.79 22.61
N ILE A 212 8.70 5.03 21.71
CA ILE A 212 7.28 5.08 21.35
C ILE A 212 6.78 3.68 21.02
N GLY A 213 5.55 3.37 21.43
CA GLY A 213 4.86 2.12 21.16
C GLY A 213 4.73 1.85 19.65
N TRP A 214 4.56 0.59 19.30
CA TRP A 214 4.56 0.12 17.92
C TRP A 214 3.26 -0.59 17.61
N ALA A 215 2.54 -0.13 16.57
CA ALA A 215 1.23 -0.65 16.17
C ALA A 215 0.97 -0.39 14.69
N SER A 216 1.72 -1.04 13.81
CA SER A 216 1.64 -0.82 12.35
C SER A 216 0.29 -1.20 11.73
N GLU A 217 -0.50 -2.05 12.41
CA GLU A 217 -1.79 -2.51 11.96
C GLU A 217 -2.85 -1.41 11.95
N TRP A 218 -2.74 -0.43 12.85
CA TRP A 218 -3.69 0.69 12.92
C TRP A 218 -3.05 2.08 12.91
N SER A 219 -1.76 2.22 13.25
CA SER A 219 -1.10 3.52 13.38
C SER A 219 -0.36 3.92 12.10
N SER A 220 -0.79 4.99 11.46
CA SER A 220 -0.05 5.63 10.36
C SER A 220 1.34 6.11 10.81
N THR A 221 1.48 6.52 12.08
CA THR A 221 2.76 6.93 12.67
C THR A 221 3.75 5.77 12.72
N SER A 222 3.38 4.59 13.21
CA SER A 222 4.27 3.41 13.21
C SER A 222 4.73 3.08 11.78
N ASN A 223 3.82 3.12 10.80
CA ASN A 223 4.16 2.94 9.39
C ASN A 223 5.09 4.03 8.85
N TYR A 224 5.03 5.26 9.36
CA TYR A 224 5.98 6.31 9.00
C TYR A 224 7.38 6.07 9.59
N LEU A 225 7.46 5.65 10.85
CA LEU A 225 8.74 5.47 11.55
C LEU A 225 9.56 4.32 10.97
N GLN A 226 8.93 3.28 10.42
CA GLN A 226 9.61 2.10 9.88
C GLN A 226 10.62 2.43 8.78
N HIS A 227 10.40 3.46 7.99
CA HIS A 227 11.31 3.85 6.92
C HIS A 227 12.66 4.34 7.42
N ALA A 228 12.71 4.98 8.59
CA ALA A 228 13.97 5.42 9.19
C ALA A 228 14.82 4.22 9.61
N TYR A 229 14.23 3.26 10.33
CA TYR A 229 15.02 2.14 10.83
C TYR A 229 15.41 1.15 9.72
N VAL A 230 14.54 0.90 8.74
CA VAL A 230 14.87 0.02 7.61
C VAL A 230 16.11 0.55 6.88
N HIS A 231 16.10 1.82 6.48
CA HIS A 231 17.23 2.41 5.76
C HIS A 231 18.48 2.58 6.62
N TRP A 232 18.33 2.85 7.91
CA TRP A 232 19.48 2.93 8.82
C TRP A 232 20.09 1.56 9.08
N MET A 233 19.29 0.55 9.45
CA MET A 233 19.76 -0.79 9.78
C MET A 233 20.49 -1.44 8.62
N THR A 234 19.95 -1.33 7.44
CA THR A 234 20.50 -1.91 6.20
C THR A 234 21.53 -1.03 5.52
N ARG A 235 21.76 0.20 6.00
CA ARG A 235 22.60 1.20 5.31
C ARG A 235 22.11 1.55 3.90
N GLY A 236 20.84 1.31 3.61
CA GLY A 236 20.25 1.43 2.28
C GLY A 236 20.69 0.34 1.29
N LEU A 237 21.24 -0.76 1.79
CA LEU A 237 21.63 -1.96 1.02
C LEU A 237 20.71 -3.13 1.41
N PHE A 238 19.77 -3.49 0.58
CA PHE A 238 18.82 -4.58 0.88
C PHE A 238 18.18 -5.15 -0.39
N THR A 239 17.75 -6.41 -0.31
CA THR A 239 16.75 -6.93 -1.26
C THR A 239 15.42 -6.27 -0.98
N GLY A 240 14.70 -5.93 -2.04
CA GLY A 240 13.46 -5.18 -1.92
C GLY A 240 13.57 -3.75 -2.44
N ALA A 241 12.44 -3.06 -2.45
CA ALA A 241 12.37 -1.69 -2.97
C ALA A 241 11.22 -0.92 -2.33
N ARG A 242 11.37 0.41 -2.21
CA ARG A 242 10.26 1.30 -1.95
C ARG A 242 9.64 1.75 -3.28
N LYS A 243 8.38 1.40 -3.49
CA LYS A 243 7.51 1.94 -4.53
C LYS A 243 6.22 2.37 -3.87
N VAL A 244 5.85 3.63 -4.04
CA VAL A 244 4.62 4.17 -3.46
C VAL A 244 3.58 4.27 -4.56
N TYR A 245 2.60 3.38 -4.51
CA TYR A 245 1.51 3.38 -5.47
C TYR A 245 0.32 4.14 -4.92
N PHE A 246 -0.19 5.07 -5.72
CA PHE A 246 -1.36 5.88 -5.39
C PHE A 246 -2.31 5.83 -6.58
N GLY A 247 -3.23 4.89 -6.55
CA GLY A 247 -4.24 4.66 -7.58
C GLY A 247 -5.63 5.03 -7.09
N THR A 248 -6.38 5.79 -7.88
CA THR A 248 -7.79 6.08 -7.61
C THR A 248 -8.63 5.56 -8.76
N GLN A 249 -9.68 4.79 -8.43
CA GLN A 249 -10.59 4.16 -9.38
C GLN A 249 -11.99 4.74 -9.20
N ILE A 250 -12.59 5.14 -10.31
CA ILE A 250 -13.93 5.73 -10.35
C ILE A 250 -14.90 4.70 -10.94
N ASP A 251 -15.80 4.20 -10.13
CA ASP A 251 -16.83 3.25 -10.53
C ASP A 251 -18.05 3.98 -11.16
N ASP A 252 -18.95 3.26 -11.77
CA ASP A 252 -20.27 3.70 -12.28
C ASP A 252 -20.24 4.72 -13.41
N MET A 253 -19.14 4.86 -14.13
CA MET A 253 -19.11 5.83 -15.21
C MET A 253 -20.19 5.54 -16.25
N HIS A 254 -20.96 6.56 -16.61
CA HIS A 254 -22.17 6.60 -17.43
C HIS A 254 -23.49 6.25 -16.71
N LEU A 255 -23.47 5.68 -15.51
CA LEU A 255 -24.71 5.43 -14.76
C LEU A 255 -25.28 6.72 -14.16
N THR A 256 -26.55 6.64 -13.76
CA THR A 256 -27.22 7.68 -12.98
C THR A 256 -27.40 7.17 -11.57
N THR A 257 -26.82 7.86 -10.60
CA THR A 257 -26.86 7.51 -9.17
C THR A 257 -28.01 8.24 -8.48
N ALA A 258 -28.81 7.51 -7.70
CA ALA A 258 -29.74 8.10 -6.75
C ALA A 258 -28.95 8.59 -5.53
N LEU A 259 -29.12 9.87 -5.16
CA LEU A 259 -28.34 10.46 -4.08
C LEU A 259 -28.93 10.14 -2.70
N TRP A 260 -28.05 9.89 -1.72
CA TRP A 260 -28.41 9.80 -0.31
C TRP A 260 -29.10 11.08 0.18
N SER A 261 -28.52 12.22 -0.16
CA SER A 261 -29.06 13.53 0.22
C SER A 261 -28.83 14.56 -0.89
N PRO A 262 -29.88 15.34 -1.28
CA PRO A 262 -31.26 15.24 -0.82
C PRO A 262 -31.99 14.00 -1.37
N ALA A 263 -32.84 13.37 -0.55
CA ALA A 263 -33.60 12.20 -0.93
C ALA A 263 -34.40 12.44 -2.22
N GLY A 264 -34.39 11.46 -3.13
CA GLY A 264 -35.06 11.53 -4.42
C GLY A 264 -34.29 12.30 -5.52
N ALA A 265 -33.19 12.97 -5.18
CA ALA A 265 -32.32 13.56 -6.16
C ALA A 265 -31.50 12.47 -6.88
N LYS A 266 -31.10 12.77 -8.11
CA LYS A 266 -30.24 11.90 -8.92
C LYS A 266 -29.11 12.72 -9.52
N TYR A 267 -27.96 12.10 -9.68
CA TYR A 267 -26.83 12.71 -10.33
C TYR A 267 -26.20 11.78 -11.37
N ARG A 268 -25.76 12.35 -12.47
CA ARG A 268 -24.94 11.71 -13.49
C ARG A 268 -23.87 12.70 -13.92
N VAL A 269 -22.61 12.28 -13.86
CA VAL A 269 -21.48 13.12 -14.23
C VAL A 269 -21.61 13.65 -15.66
N THR A 270 -21.18 14.88 -15.88
CA THR A 270 -21.29 15.58 -17.15
C THR A 270 -19.93 15.83 -17.80
N PRO A 271 -19.88 16.09 -19.12
CA PRO A 271 -18.65 16.55 -19.78
C PRO A 271 -18.05 17.80 -19.12
N GLY A 272 -18.89 18.69 -18.55
CA GLY A 272 -18.43 19.86 -17.82
C GLY A 272 -17.64 19.49 -16.57
N ASP A 273 -18.11 18.51 -15.81
CA ASP A 273 -17.38 18.00 -14.65
C ASP A 273 -16.06 17.36 -15.09
N MET A 274 -16.08 16.48 -16.09
CA MET A 274 -14.90 15.77 -16.56
C MET A 274 -13.81 16.70 -17.09
N SER A 275 -14.18 17.79 -17.73
CA SER A 275 -13.23 18.76 -18.30
C SER A 275 -12.35 19.44 -17.26
N VAL A 276 -12.81 19.54 -16.00
CA VAL A 276 -12.02 20.10 -14.91
C VAL A 276 -10.82 19.22 -14.58
N TYR A 277 -10.97 17.90 -14.71
CA TYR A 277 -9.96 16.94 -14.27
C TYR A 277 -8.69 16.91 -15.11
N GLN A 278 -8.74 17.32 -16.39
CA GLN A 278 -7.55 17.39 -17.23
C GLN A 278 -6.51 18.36 -16.67
N ALA A 279 -6.91 19.62 -16.46
CA ALA A 279 -6.03 20.66 -15.93
C ALA A 279 -5.67 20.38 -14.46
N TRP A 280 -6.61 19.88 -13.68
CA TRP A 280 -6.37 19.56 -12.27
C TRP A 280 -5.37 18.43 -12.09
N THR A 281 -5.48 17.31 -12.83
CA THR A 281 -4.52 16.20 -12.78
C THR A 281 -3.11 16.67 -13.16
N ALA A 282 -2.97 17.52 -14.17
CA ALA A 282 -1.70 18.13 -14.53
C ALA A 282 -1.15 19.01 -13.38
N SER A 283 -2.02 19.78 -12.71
CA SER A 283 -1.66 20.60 -11.54
C SER A 283 -1.22 19.72 -10.36
N VAL A 284 -1.91 18.62 -10.07
CA VAL A 284 -1.47 17.65 -9.04
C VAL A 284 -0.06 17.16 -9.35
N ASN A 285 0.18 16.63 -10.56
CA ASN A 285 1.48 16.12 -10.98
C ASN A 285 2.61 17.15 -10.84
N SER A 286 2.34 18.43 -11.15
CA SER A 286 3.35 19.50 -11.06
C SER A 286 3.82 19.80 -9.63
N ARG A 287 3.04 19.40 -8.62
CA ARG A 287 3.31 19.62 -7.20
C ARG A 287 3.84 18.38 -6.47
N LEU A 288 3.76 17.22 -7.10
CA LEU A 288 4.30 15.98 -6.56
C LEU A 288 5.83 15.94 -6.68
N PRO A 289 6.53 15.15 -5.85
CA PRO A 289 7.98 14.93 -5.97
C PRO A 289 8.38 14.47 -7.37
N ALA A 290 9.58 14.87 -7.80
CA ALA A 290 10.11 14.49 -9.10
C ALA A 290 10.08 12.97 -9.32
N GLY A 291 9.64 12.53 -10.51
CA GLY A 291 9.45 11.12 -10.85
C GLY A 291 8.05 10.59 -10.52
N SER A 292 7.17 11.43 -9.95
CA SER A 292 5.76 11.06 -9.74
C SER A 292 4.98 11.05 -11.05
N GLN A 293 3.97 10.19 -11.09
CA GLN A 293 2.99 10.12 -12.17
C GLN A 293 1.65 9.72 -11.58
N TYR A 294 0.70 10.65 -11.56
CA TYR A 294 -0.66 10.42 -11.10
C TYR A 294 -1.65 10.54 -12.24
N PHE A 295 -2.57 9.61 -12.34
CA PHE A 295 -3.75 9.65 -13.19
C PHE A 295 -4.90 8.90 -12.51
N VAL A 296 -6.13 9.18 -12.95
CA VAL A 296 -7.34 8.52 -12.45
C VAL A 296 -7.68 7.36 -13.38
N GLU A 297 -8.09 6.22 -12.85
CA GLU A 297 -8.63 5.10 -13.61
C GLU A 297 -10.16 5.10 -13.51
N ILE A 298 -10.84 4.82 -14.65
CA ILE A 298 -12.28 4.95 -14.76
C ILE A 298 -12.89 3.61 -15.18
N GLY A 299 -13.81 3.11 -14.35
CA GLY A 299 -14.64 1.94 -14.57
C GLY A 299 -15.92 2.30 -15.33
N HIS A 300 -16.08 1.73 -16.52
CA HIS A 300 -17.16 2.08 -17.46
C HIS A 300 -18.27 1.04 -17.50
N ASN A 301 -19.52 1.53 -17.51
CA ASN A 301 -20.73 0.74 -17.74
C ASN A 301 -21.42 1.20 -19.04
N GLY A 302 -21.24 0.45 -20.12
CA GLY A 302 -21.71 0.83 -21.45
C GLY A 302 -23.22 1.01 -21.54
N ASN A 303 -24.01 0.24 -20.77
CA ASN A 303 -25.46 0.35 -20.78
C ASN A 303 -25.95 1.74 -20.32
N GLY A 304 -25.21 2.43 -19.46
CA GLY A 304 -25.56 3.78 -19.04
C GLY A 304 -25.54 4.81 -20.19
N ASP A 305 -24.57 4.67 -21.12
CA ASP A 305 -24.58 5.39 -22.40
C ASP A 305 -25.81 4.98 -23.24
N ILE A 306 -26.00 3.67 -23.44
CA ILE A 306 -27.08 3.16 -24.31
C ILE A 306 -28.47 3.55 -23.76
N ILE A 307 -28.68 3.53 -22.45
CA ILE A 307 -29.92 4.03 -21.83
C ILE A 307 -30.16 5.51 -22.19
N ASN A 308 -29.14 6.36 -22.01
CA ASN A 308 -29.28 7.77 -22.29
C ASN A 308 -29.47 8.04 -23.79
N SER A 309 -28.70 7.34 -24.63
CA SER A 309 -28.74 7.45 -26.10
C SER A 309 -30.07 6.95 -26.68
N THR A 310 -30.63 5.83 -26.23
CA THR A 310 -31.93 5.33 -26.70
C THR A 310 -33.05 6.25 -26.29
N ASN A 311 -33.02 6.83 -25.08
CA ASN A 311 -33.99 7.82 -24.64
C ASN A 311 -33.99 9.08 -25.53
N ILE A 312 -32.82 9.55 -25.94
CA ILE A 312 -32.68 10.66 -26.89
C ILE A 312 -33.15 10.23 -28.28
N GLY A 313 -32.69 9.09 -28.76
CA GLY A 313 -32.98 8.55 -30.09
C GLY A 313 -34.47 8.17 -30.29
N TYR A 314 -35.21 7.89 -29.21
CA TYR A 314 -36.60 7.52 -29.26
C TYR A 314 -37.49 8.61 -29.93
N SER A 315 -37.14 9.87 -29.76
CA SER A 315 -37.81 11.00 -30.40
C SER A 315 -37.37 11.28 -31.82
N MET A 316 -36.41 10.53 -32.37
CA MET A 316 -35.83 10.74 -33.71
C MET A 316 -36.44 9.78 -34.74
N TYR A 317 -36.62 10.22 -35.97
CA TYR A 317 -37.08 9.38 -37.06
C TYR A 317 -36.28 9.60 -38.37
N PRO A 318 -35.62 8.57 -38.92
CA PRO A 318 -35.39 7.26 -38.28
C PRO A 318 -34.49 7.38 -37.02
N SER A 319 -34.74 6.54 -36.01
CA SER A 319 -33.89 6.48 -34.83
C SER A 319 -32.53 5.87 -35.20
N PRO A 320 -31.40 6.48 -34.79
CA PRO A 320 -30.08 5.89 -34.99
C PRO A 320 -29.81 4.72 -34.00
N CYS A 321 -30.69 4.54 -32.97
CA CYS A 321 -30.60 3.46 -32.02
C CYS A 321 -31.42 2.26 -32.48
N GLN A 322 -30.77 1.14 -32.73
CA GLN A 322 -31.39 -0.14 -32.99
C GLN A 322 -30.55 -1.24 -32.30
N PRO A 323 -31.12 -2.01 -31.39
CA PRO A 323 -32.51 -1.94 -30.92
C PRO A 323 -32.83 -0.62 -30.18
N VAL A 324 -34.13 -0.26 -30.16
CA VAL A 324 -34.56 1.01 -29.55
C VAL A 324 -34.45 0.99 -28.02
N ASP A 325 -34.56 -0.19 -27.44
CA ASP A 325 -34.50 -0.37 -25.98
C ASP A 325 -33.09 -0.78 -25.52
N ALA A 326 -32.61 -0.16 -24.46
CA ALA A 326 -31.43 -0.61 -23.73
C ALA A 326 -31.72 -1.95 -23.01
N ILE A 327 -30.71 -2.55 -22.40
CA ILE A 327 -30.89 -3.75 -21.58
C ILE A 327 -31.54 -3.38 -20.26
N TYR A 328 -32.73 -3.92 -20.02
CA TYR A 328 -33.43 -3.88 -18.75
C TYR A 328 -33.72 -5.31 -18.31
N TYR A 329 -33.44 -5.61 -17.05
CA TYR A 329 -33.80 -6.89 -16.41
C TYR A 329 -34.67 -6.63 -15.18
N ALA A 330 -35.47 -7.61 -14.80
CA ALA A 330 -36.21 -7.53 -13.55
C ALA A 330 -35.18 -7.43 -12.39
N SER A 331 -35.46 -6.55 -11.43
CA SER A 331 -34.65 -6.49 -10.21
C SER A 331 -34.47 -7.88 -9.64
N PRO A 332 -33.21 -8.27 -9.28
CA PRO A 332 -33.00 -9.57 -8.69
C PRO A 332 -33.88 -9.71 -7.44
N VAL A 333 -34.36 -10.89 -7.20
CA VAL A 333 -34.79 -11.32 -5.87
C VAL A 333 -33.58 -11.08 -4.95
N GLU A 334 -33.82 -10.80 -3.68
CA GLU A 334 -32.83 -10.46 -2.66
C GLU A 334 -31.42 -11.00 -2.95
N SER A 335 -30.44 -10.11 -2.90
CA SER A 335 -29.03 -10.53 -3.01
C SER A 335 -28.73 -11.50 -1.87
N PRO A 336 -28.03 -12.61 -2.15
CA PRO A 336 -27.55 -13.48 -1.08
C PRO A 336 -26.58 -12.72 -0.17
N ASP A 337 -26.28 -13.28 0.99
CA ASP A 337 -25.23 -12.76 1.88
C ASP A 337 -23.92 -12.61 1.11
N GLU A 338 -23.12 -11.61 1.44
CA GLU A 338 -21.89 -11.25 0.72
C GLU A 338 -20.91 -12.43 0.53
N GLU A 339 -20.88 -13.35 1.50
CA GLU A 339 -19.98 -14.51 1.47
C GLU A 339 -20.67 -15.80 0.99
N TYR A 340 -21.81 -15.69 0.34
CA TYR A 340 -22.55 -16.83 -0.20
C TYR A 340 -21.80 -17.48 -1.36
N ILE A 341 -21.42 -18.74 -1.18
CA ILE A 341 -20.80 -19.55 -2.24
C ILE A 341 -21.91 -20.15 -3.09
N LYS A 342 -22.10 -19.64 -4.29
CA LYS A 342 -23.16 -20.08 -5.19
C LYS A 342 -22.92 -21.47 -5.74
N PRO A 343 -23.90 -22.41 -5.65
CA PRO A 343 -23.79 -23.71 -6.32
C PRO A 343 -23.69 -23.53 -7.84
N ILE A 344 -22.69 -24.17 -8.45
CA ILE A 344 -22.44 -24.08 -9.89
C ILE A 344 -23.64 -24.57 -10.69
N GLY A 345 -24.00 -23.84 -11.74
CA GLY A 345 -25.13 -24.13 -12.63
C GLY A 345 -26.50 -23.77 -12.07
N SER A 346 -26.58 -23.18 -10.84
CA SER A 346 -27.83 -22.69 -10.27
C SER A 346 -28.15 -21.26 -10.73
N GLY A 347 -29.31 -20.76 -10.36
CA GLY A 347 -29.79 -19.40 -10.67
C GLY A 347 -30.68 -19.34 -11.92
N LEU A 348 -31.16 -18.16 -12.20
CA LEU A 348 -32.03 -17.87 -13.36
C LEU A 348 -31.36 -16.77 -14.20
N ASP A 349 -31.42 -16.89 -15.53
CA ASP A 349 -31.01 -15.85 -16.43
C ASP A 349 -31.88 -14.61 -16.26
N LEU A 350 -31.31 -13.48 -15.95
CA LEU A 350 -31.98 -12.18 -15.80
C LEU A 350 -31.90 -11.38 -17.09
N TRP A 351 -30.88 -11.61 -17.90
CA TRP A 351 -30.75 -10.95 -19.19
C TRP A 351 -31.84 -11.41 -20.15
N PRO A 352 -32.46 -10.49 -20.93
CA PRO A 352 -33.48 -10.85 -21.90
C PRO A 352 -32.97 -11.91 -22.89
N ALA A 353 -33.75 -12.97 -23.13
CA ALA A 353 -33.39 -14.04 -24.06
C ALA A 353 -33.13 -13.53 -25.50
N SER A 354 -33.72 -12.39 -25.87
CA SER A 354 -33.49 -11.71 -27.15
C SER A 354 -32.13 -11.01 -27.27
N ALA A 355 -31.47 -10.73 -26.14
CA ALA A 355 -30.17 -10.04 -26.13
C ALA A 355 -29.02 -11.03 -26.37
N GLN A 356 -28.78 -11.39 -27.64
CA GLN A 356 -27.75 -12.37 -28.03
C GLN A 356 -26.44 -11.72 -28.51
N SER A 357 -26.49 -10.45 -28.97
CA SER A 357 -25.34 -9.71 -29.48
C SER A 357 -25.51 -8.22 -29.26
N TYR A 358 -24.41 -7.51 -29.11
CA TYR A 358 -24.37 -6.06 -29.05
C TYR A 358 -24.63 -5.49 -30.45
N ASN A 359 -25.75 -4.81 -30.65
CA ASN A 359 -26.23 -4.37 -31.98
C ASN A 359 -26.43 -2.86 -32.09
N TRP A 360 -26.12 -2.05 -31.08
CA TRP A 360 -26.23 -0.60 -31.20
C TRP A 360 -25.11 -0.03 -32.09
N THR A 361 -25.49 0.96 -32.89
CA THR A 361 -24.54 1.63 -33.79
C THR A 361 -23.71 2.68 -33.05
N LEU A 362 -22.57 3.05 -33.61
CA LEU A 362 -21.76 4.17 -33.12
C LEU A 362 -22.57 5.48 -33.10
N GLN A 363 -23.46 5.69 -34.11
CA GLN A 363 -24.31 6.89 -34.17
C GLN A 363 -25.30 6.91 -33.01
N CYS A 364 -25.76 5.74 -32.53
CA CYS A 364 -26.56 5.68 -31.30
C CYS A 364 -25.74 6.15 -30.09
N ALA A 365 -24.60 5.52 -29.81
CA ALA A 365 -23.74 5.87 -28.68
C ALA A 365 -23.30 7.36 -28.70
N GLN A 366 -23.16 7.96 -29.86
CA GLN A 366 -22.81 9.38 -30.03
C GLN A 366 -23.93 10.36 -29.64
N LEU A 367 -25.13 9.90 -29.34
CA LEU A 367 -26.18 10.76 -28.77
C LEU A 367 -25.90 11.15 -27.32
N ASP A 368 -25.18 10.32 -26.59
CA ASP A 368 -24.70 10.66 -25.26
C ASP A 368 -23.47 11.57 -25.32
N LYS A 369 -23.59 12.77 -24.77
CA LYS A 369 -22.51 13.75 -24.75
C LYS A 369 -21.30 13.27 -23.92
N LEU A 370 -21.52 12.46 -22.87
CA LEU A 370 -20.44 11.95 -22.05
C LEU A 370 -19.63 10.88 -22.80
N ALA A 371 -20.30 9.95 -23.51
CA ALA A 371 -19.62 8.99 -24.37
C ALA A 371 -18.84 9.71 -25.48
N THR A 372 -19.45 10.69 -26.14
CA THR A 372 -18.80 11.51 -27.17
C THR A 372 -17.57 12.26 -26.61
N TRP A 373 -17.62 12.72 -25.36
CA TRP A 373 -16.50 13.36 -24.70
C TRP A 373 -15.30 12.40 -24.56
N PHE A 374 -15.53 11.14 -24.17
CA PHE A 374 -14.49 10.11 -24.10
C PHE A 374 -14.00 9.61 -25.45
N MET A 375 -14.80 9.69 -26.52
CA MET A 375 -14.35 9.37 -27.89
C MET A 375 -13.24 10.29 -28.38
N ASN A 376 -13.12 11.48 -27.80
CA ASN A 376 -12.01 12.38 -28.09
C ASN A 376 -10.74 11.90 -27.35
N THR A 377 -9.71 11.53 -28.12
CA THR A 377 -8.44 10.99 -27.58
C THR A 377 -7.74 11.94 -26.61
N THR A 378 -7.83 13.27 -26.83
CA THR A 378 -7.26 14.25 -25.91
C THR A 378 -7.91 14.19 -24.52
N ASN A 379 -9.18 13.89 -24.44
CA ASN A 379 -9.91 13.73 -23.19
C ASN A 379 -9.66 12.36 -22.56
N ARG A 380 -9.78 11.30 -23.37
CA ARG A 380 -9.63 9.91 -22.97
C ARG A 380 -8.24 9.63 -22.39
N ASP A 381 -7.18 10.01 -23.11
CA ASP A 381 -5.81 9.57 -22.80
C ASP A 381 -5.21 10.21 -21.53
N VAL A 382 -5.91 11.15 -20.91
CA VAL A 382 -5.58 11.68 -19.57
C VAL A 382 -5.81 10.60 -18.49
N PHE A 383 -6.80 9.74 -18.69
CA PHE A 383 -7.26 8.71 -17.75
C PHE A 383 -6.73 7.33 -18.11
N ALA A 384 -6.75 6.42 -17.16
CA ALA A 384 -6.77 4.98 -17.43
C ALA A 384 -8.22 4.49 -17.44
N HIS A 385 -8.45 3.32 -18.03
CA HIS A 385 -9.79 2.80 -18.28
C HIS A 385 -9.86 1.30 -17.98
N ILE A 386 -10.99 0.87 -17.40
CA ILE A 386 -11.29 -0.52 -17.05
C ILE A 386 -12.78 -0.78 -17.26
N SER A 387 -13.14 -2.04 -17.44
CA SER A 387 -14.55 -2.48 -17.48
C SER A 387 -15.14 -2.48 -16.07
N HIS A 388 -16.41 -2.03 -15.94
CA HIS A 388 -17.23 -2.16 -14.74
C HIS A 388 -18.53 -2.91 -15.03
N THR A 389 -18.49 -3.89 -15.96
CA THR A 389 -19.60 -4.61 -16.57
C THR A 389 -20.52 -3.71 -17.40
N PHE A 390 -21.47 -4.31 -18.15
CA PHE A 390 -22.33 -3.54 -19.03
C PHE A 390 -23.48 -2.85 -18.30
N THR A 391 -24.27 -3.63 -17.55
CA THR A 391 -25.49 -3.13 -16.89
C THR A 391 -25.32 -2.83 -15.40
N HIS A 392 -24.18 -3.20 -14.81
CA HIS A 392 -23.97 -3.18 -13.36
C HIS A 392 -24.83 -4.21 -12.60
N LEU A 393 -25.01 -5.41 -13.18
CA LEU A 393 -25.74 -6.50 -12.54
C LEU A 393 -24.99 -6.99 -11.28
N ASN A 394 -25.73 -7.20 -10.16
CA ASN A 394 -25.17 -7.94 -9.03
C ASN A 394 -24.86 -9.37 -9.46
N LEU A 395 -23.63 -9.82 -9.21
CA LEU A 395 -23.10 -11.06 -9.75
C LEU A 395 -23.08 -12.22 -8.75
N ASP A 396 -23.47 -12.03 -7.48
CA ASP A 396 -23.39 -13.09 -6.48
C ASP A 396 -24.30 -14.28 -6.83
N ASN A 397 -25.45 -14.01 -7.43
CA ASN A 397 -26.38 -15.06 -7.88
C ASN A 397 -26.52 -15.14 -9.42
N ALA A 398 -25.63 -14.46 -10.17
CA ALA A 398 -25.68 -14.45 -11.63
C ALA A 398 -25.32 -15.81 -12.23
N THR A 399 -25.93 -16.13 -13.37
CA THR A 399 -25.59 -17.31 -14.16
C THR A 399 -24.33 -17.09 -14.99
N PHE A 400 -23.75 -18.17 -15.51
CA PHE A 400 -22.68 -18.09 -16.49
C PHE A 400 -23.06 -17.25 -17.72
N ASN A 401 -24.32 -17.38 -18.19
CA ASN A 401 -24.85 -16.64 -19.31
C ASN A 401 -24.90 -15.14 -19.03
N ASP A 402 -25.49 -14.74 -17.90
CA ASP A 402 -25.60 -13.32 -17.56
C ASP A 402 -24.24 -12.68 -17.39
N ALA A 403 -23.33 -13.36 -16.64
CA ALA A 403 -21.98 -12.86 -16.45
C ALA A 403 -21.20 -12.74 -17.79
N THR A 404 -21.38 -13.71 -18.71
CA THR A 404 -20.77 -13.63 -20.05
C THR A 404 -21.27 -12.43 -20.83
N ARG A 405 -22.59 -12.15 -20.78
CA ARG A 405 -23.19 -10.99 -21.45
C ARG A 405 -22.73 -9.66 -20.87
N GLU A 406 -22.66 -9.58 -19.54
CA GLU A 406 -22.15 -8.40 -18.84
C GLU A 406 -20.74 -8.00 -19.32
N ILE A 407 -19.84 -8.96 -19.52
CA ILE A 407 -18.49 -8.69 -20.00
C ILE A 407 -18.48 -8.45 -21.52
N TYR A 408 -19.06 -9.34 -22.30
CA TYR A 408 -19.04 -9.27 -23.76
C TYR A 408 -19.65 -7.97 -24.30
N TYR A 409 -20.80 -7.57 -23.78
CA TYR A 409 -21.47 -6.33 -24.23
C TYR A 409 -20.64 -5.10 -23.85
N ASN A 410 -20.07 -5.09 -22.67
CA ASN A 410 -19.24 -3.96 -22.26
C ASN A 410 -17.96 -3.87 -23.09
N GLN A 411 -17.30 -5.01 -23.36
CA GLN A 411 -16.13 -5.04 -24.25
C GLN A 411 -16.47 -4.55 -25.67
N ALA A 412 -17.61 -4.96 -26.20
CA ALA A 412 -18.06 -4.51 -27.53
C ALA A 412 -18.32 -3.00 -27.56
N TRP A 413 -19.00 -2.47 -26.52
CA TRP A 413 -19.23 -1.03 -26.39
C TRP A 413 -17.93 -0.25 -26.22
N LEU A 414 -17.03 -0.67 -25.32
CA LEU A 414 -15.73 -0.04 -25.11
C LEU A 414 -14.90 0.04 -26.39
N ALA A 415 -14.92 -1.03 -27.19
CA ALA A 415 -14.24 -1.06 -28.48
C ALA A 415 -14.91 -0.10 -29.49
N GLN A 416 -16.24 -0.08 -29.56
CA GLN A 416 -17.00 0.77 -30.47
C GLN A 416 -16.76 2.26 -30.20
N VAL A 417 -16.76 2.69 -28.93
CA VAL A 417 -16.54 4.09 -28.56
C VAL A 417 -15.05 4.47 -28.43
N GLY A 418 -14.14 3.51 -28.66
CA GLY A 418 -12.69 3.72 -28.67
C GLY A 418 -12.04 3.86 -27.29
N ILE A 419 -12.73 3.53 -26.20
CA ILE A 419 -12.18 3.58 -24.83
C ILE A 419 -11.19 2.44 -24.58
N SER A 420 -11.33 1.29 -25.28
CA SER A 420 -10.42 0.15 -25.15
C SER A 420 -9.02 0.38 -25.78
N ALA A 421 -8.57 1.63 -25.82
CA ALA A 421 -7.27 2.05 -26.32
C ALA A 421 -6.49 2.86 -25.24
N GLY A 422 -5.25 3.21 -25.53
CA GLY A 422 -4.42 3.99 -24.59
C GLY A 422 -4.12 3.22 -23.29
N LYS A 423 -4.44 3.82 -22.15
CA LYS A 423 -4.21 3.20 -20.83
C LYS A 423 -5.38 2.30 -20.41
N PHE A 424 -5.82 1.40 -21.28
CA PHE A 424 -6.89 0.45 -20.98
C PHE A 424 -6.33 -0.82 -20.30
N SER A 425 -7.11 -1.41 -19.39
CA SER A 425 -6.84 -2.68 -18.69
C SER A 425 -7.72 -3.80 -19.27
N PRO A 426 -7.29 -4.52 -20.33
CA PRO A 426 -8.13 -5.50 -21.03
C PRO A 426 -8.39 -6.78 -20.24
N HIS A 427 -7.56 -7.09 -19.23
CA HIS A 427 -7.69 -8.27 -18.39
C HIS A 427 -8.24 -7.96 -17.00
N GLY A 428 -8.55 -6.70 -16.75
CA GLY A 428 -9.05 -6.18 -15.48
C GLY A 428 -10.56 -5.98 -15.49
N LEU A 429 -11.15 -6.10 -14.30
CA LEU A 429 -12.55 -5.80 -14.07
C LEU A 429 -12.73 -5.20 -12.67
N ILE A 430 -13.60 -4.21 -12.56
CA ILE A 430 -14.22 -3.82 -11.31
C ILE A 430 -15.58 -4.54 -11.24
N PRO A 431 -15.77 -5.55 -10.39
CA PRO A 431 -17.07 -6.19 -10.21
C PRO A 431 -18.08 -5.20 -9.61
N PRO A 432 -19.33 -5.14 -10.12
CA PRO A 432 -20.38 -4.33 -9.51
C PRO A 432 -20.55 -4.65 -8.03
N ALA A 433 -20.52 -3.63 -7.16
CA ALA A 433 -20.64 -3.77 -5.71
C ALA A 433 -19.72 -4.86 -5.09
N ILE A 434 -18.58 -5.16 -5.74
CA ILE A 434 -17.63 -6.24 -5.35
C ILE A 434 -18.32 -7.62 -5.25
N THR A 435 -19.26 -7.89 -6.15
CA THR A 435 -20.05 -9.14 -6.19
C THR A 435 -19.47 -10.15 -7.18
N GLY A 436 -19.89 -11.41 -7.07
CA GLY A 436 -19.50 -12.52 -7.96
C GLY A 436 -18.17 -13.20 -7.58
N LEU A 437 -17.50 -12.77 -6.52
CA LEU A 437 -16.20 -13.32 -6.10
C LEU A 437 -16.32 -14.70 -5.43
N HIS A 438 -17.53 -15.10 -5.03
CA HIS A 438 -17.87 -16.42 -4.50
C HIS A 438 -18.79 -17.22 -5.44
N ASN A 439 -18.81 -16.85 -6.73
CA ASN A 439 -19.62 -17.45 -7.76
C ASN A 439 -18.74 -18.05 -8.87
N GLY A 440 -18.56 -19.38 -8.84
CA GLY A 440 -17.71 -20.08 -9.79
C GLY A 440 -18.17 -20.01 -11.25
N ASP A 441 -19.49 -19.85 -11.51
CA ASP A 441 -20.00 -19.60 -12.85
C ASP A 441 -19.57 -18.24 -13.39
N VAL A 442 -19.60 -17.22 -12.53
CA VAL A 442 -19.16 -15.86 -12.87
C VAL A 442 -17.67 -15.82 -13.13
N ILE A 443 -16.85 -16.39 -12.24
CA ILE A 443 -15.41 -16.41 -12.42
C ILE A 443 -15.02 -17.16 -13.70
N ARG A 444 -15.70 -18.27 -14.01
CA ARG A 444 -15.52 -19.01 -15.26
C ARG A 444 -15.89 -18.15 -16.48
N ALA A 445 -16.98 -17.38 -16.40
CA ALA A 445 -17.40 -16.45 -17.47
C ALA A 445 -16.35 -15.34 -17.68
N TRP A 446 -15.78 -14.81 -16.59
CA TRP A 446 -14.70 -13.83 -16.66
C TRP A 446 -13.49 -14.37 -17.40
N PHE A 447 -12.97 -15.55 -17.01
CA PHE A 447 -11.86 -16.20 -17.75
C PHE A 447 -12.17 -16.45 -19.21
N THR A 448 -13.40 -16.87 -19.53
CA THR A 448 -13.82 -17.11 -20.93
C THR A 448 -13.76 -15.83 -21.76
N ASN A 449 -13.94 -14.68 -21.15
CA ASN A 449 -13.90 -13.37 -21.78
C ASN A 449 -12.57 -12.62 -21.57
N GLY A 450 -11.52 -13.32 -21.09
CA GLY A 450 -10.16 -12.78 -20.96
C GLY A 450 -9.89 -11.95 -19.71
N ILE A 451 -10.81 -11.92 -18.74
CA ILE A 451 -10.62 -11.26 -17.44
C ILE A 451 -9.89 -12.22 -16.49
N THR A 452 -8.78 -11.79 -15.95
CA THR A 452 -7.90 -12.60 -15.08
C THR A 452 -7.58 -11.94 -13.76
N ASN A 453 -7.84 -10.63 -13.63
CA ASN A 453 -7.65 -9.87 -12.41
C ASN A 453 -8.81 -8.91 -12.14
N VAL A 454 -9.27 -8.92 -10.90
CA VAL A 454 -10.42 -8.11 -10.46
C VAL A 454 -10.09 -7.42 -9.15
N VAL A 455 -10.80 -6.33 -8.85
CA VAL A 455 -10.70 -5.72 -7.53
C VAL A 455 -11.55 -6.49 -6.53
N GLY A 456 -11.05 -6.61 -5.30
CA GLY A 456 -11.77 -7.04 -4.13
C GLY A 456 -12.04 -5.85 -3.19
N ASP A 457 -12.23 -6.16 -1.92
CA ASP A 457 -12.42 -5.20 -0.83
C ASP A 457 -11.47 -5.56 0.31
N ASN A 458 -10.56 -4.66 0.67
CA ASN A 458 -9.57 -4.92 1.71
C ASN A 458 -10.09 -4.68 3.15
N SER A 459 -11.36 -4.36 3.31
CA SER A 459 -12.07 -4.37 4.59
C SER A 459 -12.72 -5.73 4.89
N ARG A 460 -12.72 -6.67 3.92
CA ARG A 460 -13.26 -8.02 4.03
C ARG A 460 -12.12 -9.04 4.08
N ASP A 461 -11.88 -9.62 5.25
CA ASP A 461 -10.74 -10.55 5.48
C ASP A 461 -10.71 -11.74 4.50
N VAL A 462 -11.88 -12.24 4.08
CA VAL A 462 -12.02 -13.34 3.13
C VAL A 462 -11.54 -13.01 1.71
N LEU A 463 -11.43 -11.72 1.38
CA LEU A 463 -10.91 -11.23 0.10
C LEU A 463 -9.44 -10.80 0.18
N LEU A 464 -8.77 -11.02 1.33
CA LEU A 464 -7.36 -10.75 1.52
C LEU A 464 -6.53 -12.03 1.45
N ASN A 465 -5.27 -11.89 1.04
CA ASN A 465 -4.33 -12.99 1.16
C ASN A 465 -4.02 -13.23 2.66
N PRO A 466 -4.26 -14.44 3.20
CA PRO A 466 -4.13 -14.69 4.64
C PRO A 466 -2.67 -14.71 5.12
N THR A 467 -1.71 -14.76 4.21
CA THR A 467 -0.28 -14.85 4.55
C THR A 467 0.42 -13.50 4.51
N ASN A 468 0.11 -12.68 3.49
CA ASN A 468 0.83 -11.41 3.29
C ASN A 468 -0.08 -10.40 2.58
N VAL A 469 -0.28 -9.25 3.19
CA VAL A 469 -1.11 -8.17 2.66
C VAL A 469 -0.56 -7.49 1.39
N HIS A 470 0.70 -7.77 1.03
CA HIS A 470 1.33 -7.33 -0.20
C HIS A 470 1.17 -8.33 -1.35
N TRP A 471 0.48 -9.43 -1.12
CA TRP A 471 0.14 -10.44 -2.13
C TRP A 471 -1.34 -10.35 -2.49
N PRO A 472 -1.72 -10.72 -3.72
CA PRO A 472 -3.12 -10.79 -4.06
C PRO A 472 -3.74 -12.06 -3.48
N LEU A 473 -5.05 -12.08 -3.30
CA LEU A 473 -5.76 -13.33 -3.10
C LEU A 473 -5.87 -14.06 -4.44
N ILE A 474 -5.44 -15.31 -4.48
CA ILE A 474 -5.70 -16.19 -5.63
C ILE A 474 -6.92 -17.04 -5.30
N SER A 475 -7.97 -16.92 -6.10
CA SER A 475 -9.21 -17.68 -5.88
C SER A 475 -8.96 -19.19 -5.87
N ASN A 476 -9.75 -19.90 -5.09
CA ASN A 476 -9.75 -21.34 -5.02
C ASN A 476 -11.18 -21.90 -5.15
N VAL A 477 -11.29 -23.23 -5.37
CA VAL A 477 -12.60 -23.85 -5.61
C VAL A 477 -13.48 -23.84 -4.36
N SER A 478 -12.88 -24.00 -3.15
CA SER A 478 -13.65 -24.09 -1.91
C SER A 478 -14.29 -22.78 -1.49
N GLU A 479 -13.61 -21.67 -1.68
CA GLU A 479 -14.05 -20.33 -1.23
C GLU A 479 -14.75 -19.53 -2.35
N ASN A 480 -14.33 -19.75 -3.60
CA ASN A 480 -14.72 -18.91 -4.72
C ASN A 480 -15.48 -19.69 -5.82
N GLY A 481 -15.60 -21.03 -5.69
CA GLY A 481 -16.22 -21.90 -6.70
C GLY A 481 -15.37 -22.14 -7.94
N TYR A 482 -14.30 -21.37 -8.16
CA TYR A 482 -13.37 -21.51 -9.30
C TYR A 482 -11.97 -20.98 -8.92
N ALA A 483 -10.92 -21.65 -9.40
CA ALA A 483 -9.55 -21.34 -9.02
C ALA A 483 -8.80 -20.45 -10.03
N GLY A 484 -7.85 -19.65 -9.54
CA GLY A 484 -6.85 -18.96 -10.35
C GLY A 484 -7.12 -17.50 -10.66
N LEU A 485 -8.26 -16.94 -10.23
CA LEU A 485 -8.53 -15.50 -10.35
C LEU A 485 -7.63 -14.72 -9.41
N ASN A 486 -7.03 -13.66 -9.93
CA ASN A 486 -6.24 -12.72 -9.16
C ASN A 486 -7.17 -11.64 -8.58
N ILE A 487 -7.41 -11.66 -7.27
CA ILE A 487 -8.25 -10.70 -6.55
C ILE A 487 -7.33 -9.70 -5.86
N ILE A 488 -7.43 -8.44 -6.26
CA ILE A 488 -6.56 -7.35 -5.81
C ILE A 488 -7.27 -6.59 -4.69
N PRO A 489 -6.67 -6.45 -3.50
CA PRO A 489 -7.29 -5.68 -2.43
C PRO A 489 -7.47 -4.22 -2.85
N ARG A 490 -8.63 -3.62 -2.52
CA ARG A 490 -8.98 -2.23 -2.79
C ARG A 490 -9.61 -1.60 -1.55
N TRP A 491 -9.24 -0.36 -1.21
CA TRP A 491 -9.83 0.35 -0.09
C TRP A 491 -11.16 1.00 -0.48
N PRO A 492 -12.29 0.63 0.15
CA PRO A 492 -13.58 1.29 -0.03
C PRO A 492 -13.60 2.57 0.81
N THR A 493 -13.26 3.71 0.21
CA THR A 493 -13.25 4.99 0.94
C THR A 493 -14.62 5.33 1.53
N SER A 494 -14.63 6.07 2.65
CA SER A 494 -15.86 6.63 3.23
C SER A 494 -16.37 7.88 2.49
N ILE A 495 -15.92 8.08 1.24
CA ILE A 495 -16.54 9.00 0.30
C ILE A 495 -17.59 8.21 -0.48
N PHE A 496 -18.82 8.23 0.03
CA PHE A 496 -19.86 7.30 -0.37
C PHE A 496 -20.29 7.45 -1.85
N PHE A 497 -20.71 6.32 -2.45
CA PHE A 497 -20.99 6.21 -3.89
C PHE A 497 -22.16 7.08 -4.34
N ASP A 498 -23.12 7.28 -3.48
CA ASP A 498 -24.36 8.03 -3.72
C ASP A 498 -24.32 9.45 -3.16
N CYS A 499 -23.10 9.99 -2.99
CA CYS A 499 -22.90 11.37 -2.55
C CYS A 499 -22.06 12.18 -3.55
N ASP A 500 -22.57 13.38 -3.87
CA ASP A 500 -21.98 14.31 -4.83
C ASP A 500 -21.42 15.59 -4.16
N THR A 501 -21.62 15.73 -2.85
CA THR A 501 -21.20 16.89 -2.07
C THR A 501 -20.65 16.50 -0.70
N ALA A 502 -19.81 17.38 -0.12
CA ALA A 502 -19.28 17.19 1.23
C ALA A 502 -20.36 17.02 2.30
N ASN A 503 -21.46 17.77 2.17
CA ASN A 503 -22.58 17.67 3.13
C ASN A 503 -23.28 16.31 3.05
N CYS A 504 -23.48 15.78 1.84
CA CYS A 504 -24.09 14.46 1.62
C CYS A 504 -23.23 13.36 2.27
N THR A 505 -21.96 13.26 1.90
CA THR A 505 -21.08 12.19 2.41
C THR A 505 -20.82 12.29 3.92
N THR A 506 -20.80 13.52 4.49
CA THR A 506 -20.72 13.70 5.94
C THR A 506 -21.96 13.19 6.66
N LEU A 507 -23.14 13.49 6.10
CA LEU A 507 -24.41 13.05 6.68
C LEU A 507 -24.50 11.52 6.69
N GLU A 508 -24.17 10.88 5.59
CA GLU A 508 -24.17 9.43 5.48
C GLU A 508 -23.16 8.78 6.41
N TRP A 509 -21.92 9.27 6.45
CA TRP A 509 -20.88 8.80 7.38
C TRP A 509 -21.34 8.87 8.84
N THR A 510 -22.00 9.97 9.22
CA THR A 510 -22.54 10.14 10.57
C THR A 510 -23.63 9.12 10.88
N GLN A 511 -24.50 8.83 9.91
CA GLN A 511 -25.64 7.95 10.09
C GLN A 511 -25.29 6.46 10.02
N THR A 512 -24.30 6.09 9.20
CA THR A 512 -23.96 4.69 8.92
C THR A 512 -22.72 4.20 9.69
N GLN A 513 -21.76 5.08 9.94
CA GLN A 513 -20.47 4.74 10.56
C GLN A 513 -20.16 5.51 11.84
N GLN A 514 -21.16 6.18 12.43
CA GLN A 514 -21.03 6.94 13.69
C GLN A 514 -19.97 8.06 13.63
N GLY A 515 -19.82 8.69 12.47
CA GLY A 515 -18.93 9.83 12.30
C GLY A 515 -19.25 11.01 13.22
N ASP A 516 -18.31 11.91 13.41
CA ASP A 516 -18.41 13.07 14.32
C ASP A 516 -19.32 14.19 13.79
N GLY A 517 -19.94 14.01 12.63
CA GLY A 517 -20.86 14.99 12.01
C GLY A 517 -20.15 16.12 11.28
N THR A 518 -18.82 16.04 11.10
CA THR A 518 -18.06 17.07 10.38
C THR A 518 -17.31 16.50 9.17
N PHE A 519 -17.26 17.26 8.08
CA PHE A 519 -16.46 16.87 6.91
C PHE A 519 -14.96 16.86 7.21
N THR A 520 -14.51 17.71 8.12
CA THR A 520 -13.10 17.71 8.57
C THR A 520 -12.76 16.42 9.32
N GLY A 521 -13.67 15.92 10.15
CA GLY A 521 -13.51 14.63 10.85
C GLY A 521 -13.45 13.46 9.86
N LEU A 522 -14.35 13.43 8.87
CA LEU A 522 -14.32 12.44 7.80
C LEU A 522 -12.98 12.46 7.04
N LEU A 523 -12.50 13.63 6.64
CA LEU A 523 -11.20 13.76 5.97
C LEU A 523 -10.02 13.39 6.88
N ALA A 524 -10.12 13.61 8.18
CA ALA A 524 -9.09 13.19 9.14
C ALA A 524 -9.05 11.66 9.27
N PHE A 525 -10.21 11.00 9.34
CA PHE A 525 -10.34 9.55 9.33
C PHE A 525 -9.77 8.94 8.04
N GLU A 526 -10.21 9.42 6.89
CA GLU A 526 -9.72 8.98 5.58
C GLU A 526 -8.20 9.20 5.43
N LYS A 527 -7.70 10.34 5.91
CA LYS A 527 -6.26 10.63 5.88
C LYS A 527 -5.46 9.65 6.72
N ASP A 528 -5.88 9.35 7.94
CA ASP A 528 -5.14 8.43 8.81
C ASP A 528 -5.09 7.02 8.20
N THR A 529 -6.22 6.52 7.72
CA THR A 529 -6.30 5.22 7.06
C THR A 529 -5.47 5.17 5.77
N THR A 530 -5.62 6.17 4.90
CA THR A 530 -4.87 6.23 3.63
C THR A 530 -3.37 6.36 3.88
N MET A 531 -2.94 7.18 4.84
CA MET A 531 -1.52 7.29 5.20
C MET A 531 -0.98 5.97 5.76
N ARG A 532 -1.76 5.22 6.54
CA ARG A 532 -1.38 3.88 6.99
C ARG A 532 -1.05 2.97 5.81
N TYR A 533 -1.86 2.96 4.75
CA TYR A 533 -1.62 2.15 3.55
C TYR A 533 -0.43 2.68 2.73
N LEU A 534 -0.37 3.97 2.45
CA LEU A 534 0.73 4.54 1.66
C LEU A 534 2.09 4.41 2.35
N LEU A 535 2.14 4.69 3.65
CA LEU A 535 3.35 4.53 4.45
C LEU A 535 3.65 3.06 4.76
N GLY A 536 2.66 2.18 4.70
CA GLY A 536 2.82 0.72 4.71
C GLY A 536 3.25 0.14 3.36
N LEU A 537 3.45 0.98 2.34
CA LEU A 537 3.78 0.59 0.96
C LEU A 537 2.78 -0.42 0.36
N ARG A 538 1.50 -0.31 0.74
CA ARG A 538 0.44 -1.08 0.12
C ARG A 538 0.24 -0.63 -1.33
N HIS A 539 -0.15 -1.56 -2.18
CA HIS A 539 -0.44 -1.29 -3.59
C HIS A 539 -1.94 -1.13 -3.88
N ASP A 540 -2.76 -1.17 -2.84
CA ASP A 540 -4.22 -1.17 -2.88
C ASP A 540 -4.72 0.14 -3.52
N PRO A 541 -5.53 0.12 -4.60
CA PRO A 541 -6.17 1.31 -5.11
C PRO A 541 -7.33 1.76 -4.21
N TYR A 542 -7.78 3.00 -4.42
CA TYR A 542 -8.83 3.65 -3.64
C TYR A 542 -10.10 3.79 -4.47
N MET A 543 -11.25 3.37 -3.92
CA MET A 543 -12.55 3.35 -4.57
C MET A 543 -13.25 4.70 -4.47
N PHE A 544 -13.79 5.16 -5.59
CA PHE A 544 -14.70 6.29 -5.72
C PHE A 544 -15.73 5.98 -6.80
N HIS A 545 -16.75 6.87 -6.92
CA HIS A 545 -17.83 6.69 -7.88
C HIS A 545 -18.09 7.97 -8.69
N GLN A 546 -18.83 7.84 -9.77
CA GLN A 546 -19.09 8.94 -10.70
C GLN A 546 -19.70 10.18 -10.02
N ALA A 547 -20.55 10.00 -8.99
CA ALA A 547 -21.16 11.12 -8.29
C ALA A 547 -20.14 11.97 -7.53
N ASN A 548 -19.07 11.37 -7.02
CA ASN A 548 -18.00 12.06 -6.30
C ASN A 548 -17.20 13.03 -7.19
N LEU A 549 -17.35 12.92 -8.52
CA LEU A 549 -16.70 13.79 -9.50
C LEU A 549 -17.42 15.10 -9.73
N ARG A 550 -18.62 15.33 -9.17
CA ARG A 550 -19.35 16.55 -9.38
C ARG A 550 -18.52 17.79 -9.03
N SER A 551 -18.19 18.58 -10.06
CA SER A 551 -17.35 19.77 -9.94
C SER A 551 -18.06 21.04 -10.39
N THR A 552 -19.19 20.92 -11.09
CA THR A 552 -20.01 22.02 -11.59
C THR A 552 -21.26 22.19 -10.73
N GLY A 553 -21.66 23.45 -10.49
CA GLY A 553 -22.83 23.76 -9.68
C GLY A 553 -22.71 23.42 -8.19
N VAL A 554 -21.49 23.23 -7.69
CA VAL A 554 -21.17 23.00 -6.28
C VAL A 554 -20.22 24.07 -5.75
N GLY A 555 -20.15 24.19 -4.43
CA GLY A 555 -19.23 25.14 -3.77
C GLY A 555 -17.76 24.74 -3.94
N SER A 556 -16.87 25.74 -3.76
CA SER A 556 -15.43 25.47 -3.76
C SER A 556 -14.90 25.27 -2.34
N TYR A 557 -13.87 24.43 -2.21
CA TYR A 557 -13.18 24.12 -0.96
C TYR A 557 -11.70 24.46 -1.07
N LYS A 558 -11.11 24.87 0.07
CA LYS A 558 -9.67 25.05 0.18
C LYS A 558 -9.02 23.85 0.85
N VAL A 559 -8.03 23.26 0.18
CA VAL A 559 -7.15 22.25 0.76
C VAL A 559 -5.72 22.78 0.65
N GLY A 560 -5.16 23.23 1.77
CA GLY A 560 -3.90 23.97 1.76
C GLY A 560 -3.99 25.24 0.89
N SER A 561 -3.14 25.33 -0.12
CA SER A 561 -3.14 26.45 -1.09
C SER A 561 -4.06 26.21 -2.30
N GLN A 562 -4.65 25.04 -2.43
CA GLN A 562 -5.47 24.67 -3.58
C GLN A 562 -6.94 25.02 -3.34
N THR A 563 -7.64 25.40 -4.41
CA THR A 563 -9.09 25.56 -4.43
C THR A 563 -9.67 24.55 -5.41
N VAL A 564 -10.53 23.68 -4.92
CA VAL A 564 -11.14 22.55 -5.64
C VAL A 564 -12.64 22.49 -5.37
N ASN A 565 -13.38 21.73 -6.16
CA ASN A 565 -14.84 21.74 -6.11
C ASN A 565 -15.43 20.38 -5.73
N SER A 566 -14.93 19.28 -6.28
CA SER A 566 -15.50 17.95 -6.01
C SER A 566 -14.93 17.33 -4.73
N ILE A 567 -15.73 16.46 -4.09
CA ILE A 567 -15.27 15.70 -2.92
C ILE A 567 -14.12 14.77 -3.26
N PHE A 568 -14.07 14.22 -4.47
CA PHE A 568 -12.94 13.47 -4.98
C PHE A 568 -11.65 14.32 -5.03
N GLN A 569 -11.71 15.52 -5.58
CA GLN A 569 -10.54 16.43 -5.61
C GLN A 569 -10.07 16.80 -4.20
N ILE A 570 -11.00 17.07 -3.28
CA ILE A 570 -10.68 17.39 -1.88
C ILE A 570 -9.91 16.24 -1.24
N TRP A 571 -10.38 15.00 -1.43
CA TRP A 571 -9.73 13.82 -0.88
C TRP A 571 -8.31 13.65 -1.46
N VAL A 572 -8.15 13.66 -2.78
CA VAL A 572 -6.83 13.50 -3.43
C VAL A 572 -5.85 14.60 -3.01
N GLU A 573 -6.29 15.86 -2.95
CA GLU A 573 -5.46 16.96 -2.48
C GLU A 573 -5.04 16.77 -1.02
N THR A 574 -5.94 16.30 -0.17
CA THR A 574 -5.63 16.01 1.24
C THR A 574 -4.53 14.95 1.36
N MET A 575 -4.65 13.84 0.62
CA MET A 575 -3.70 12.72 0.70
C MET A 575 -2.35 13.08 0.08
N THR A 576 -2.35 13.70 -1.09
CA THR A 576 -1.10 14.07 -1.78
C THR A 576 -0.33 15.14 -1.03
N GLN A 577 -1.01 16.13 -0.43
CA GLN A 577 -0.35 17.14 0.40
C GLN A 577 0.23 16.53 1.69
N GLU A 578 -0.46 15.58 2.31
CA GLU A 578 0.04 14.93 3.54
C GLU A 578 1.27 14.07 3.26
N ILE A 579 1.25 13.18 2.28
CA ILE A 579 2.41 12.33 1.98
C ILE A 579 3.62 13.19 1.54
N THR A 580 3.40 14.27 0.78
CA THR A 580 4.46 15.18 0.37
C THR A 580 4.95 16.08 1.49
N ARG A 581 4.13 16.33 2.53
CA ARG A 581 4.57 17.00 3.76
C ARG A 581 5.56 16.15 4.54
N LEU A 582 5.38 14.83 4.53
CA LEU A 582 6.19 13.85 5.28
C LEU A 582 7.45 13.41 4.55
N THR A 583 7.40 13.30 3.22
CA THR A 583 8.42 12.62 2.41
C THR A 583 8.73 13.34 1.10
N ASN A 584 9.83 12.92 0.45
CA ASN A 584 10.17 13.28 -0.93
C ASN A 584 9.94 12.10 -1.89
N TRP A 585 9.04 11.18 -1.56
CA TRP A 585 8.83 9.97 -2.35
C TRP A 585 8.00 10.25 -3.60
N PRO A 586 8.42 9.77 -4.76
CA PRO A 586 7.59 9.80 -5.96
C PRO A 586 6.35 8.92 -5.78
N LEU A 587 5.18 9.47 -6.09
CA LEU A 587 3.92 8.72 -6.16
C LEU A 587 3.70 8.24 -7.59
N GLN A 588 3.36 6.99 -7.77
CA GLN A 588 3.10 6.39 -9.07
C GLN A 588 1.70 5.78 -9.11
N THR A 589 0.96 6.06 -10.17
CA THR A 589 -0.28 5.34 -10.45
C THR A 589 -0.01 4.27 -11.50
N LEU A 590 -0.52 3.07 -11.26
CA LEU A 590 -0.57 1.98 -12.22
C LEU A 590 -2.02 1.78 -12.67
N LYS A 591 -2.23 1.42 -13.95
CA LYS A 591 -3.53 0.92 -14.36
C LYS A 591 -3.76 -0.50 -13.80
N HIS A 592 -4.99 -0.94 -13.72
CA HIS A 592 -5.37 -2.15 -12.99
C HIS A 592 -4.57 -3.41 -13.38
N ASP A 593 -4.37 -3.67 -14.68
CA ASP A 593 -3.57 -4.82 -15.13
C ASP A 593 -2.11 -4.75 -14.66
N ASP A 594 -1.55 -3.55 -14.58
CA ASP A 594 -0.19 -3.34 -14.09
C ASP A 594 -0.13 -3.49 -12.56
N ILE A 595 -1.19 -3.09 -11.84
CA ILE A 595 -1.35 -3.37 -10.40
C ILE A 595 -1.39 -4.89 -10.17
N GLY A 596 -2.23 -5.61 -10.90
CA GLY A 596 -2.31 -7.08 -10.83
C GLY A 596 -0.96 -7.74 -11.05
N THR A 597 -0.22 -7.27 -12.07
CA THR A 597 1.14 -7.73 -12.35
C THR A 597 2.10 -7.41 -11.20
N ALA A 598 2.01 -6.22 -10.59
CA ALA A 598 2.86 -5.83 -9.46
C ALA A 598 2.66 -6.74 -8.24
N PHE A 599 1.40 -7.06 -7.91
CA PHE A 599 1.05 -7.98 -6.82
C PHE A 599 1.57 -9.42 -7.09
N LEU A 600 1.31 -9.96 -8.28
CA LEU A 600 1.77 -11.31 -8.66
C LEU A 600 3.31 -11.40 -8.67
N ASN A 601 3.97 -10.39 -9.21
CA ASN A 601 5.43 -10.32 -9.20
C ASN A 601 5.98 -10.21 -7.79
N ARG A 602 5.30 -9.53 -6.87
CA ARG A 602 5.72 -9.45 -5.46
C ARG A 602 5.63 -10.83 -4.81
N MET A 603 4.51 -11.53 -4.97
CA MET A 603 4.33 -12.89 -4.44
C MET A 603 5.37 -13.87 -5.02
N ALA A 604 5.62 -13.82 -6.32
CA ALA A 604 6.60 -14.66 -6.98
C ALA A 604 8.03 -14.41 -6.50
N ARG A 605 8.41 -13.14 -6.28
CA ARG A 605 9.74 -12.79 -5.75
C ARG A 605 9.96 -13.27 -4.32
N ASP A 606 8.96 -13.08 -3.47
CA ASP A 606 9.04 -13.49 -2.08
C ASP A 606 9.18 -15.02 -1.97
N ALA A 607 8.49 -15.77 -2.86
CA ALA A 607 8.60 -17.22 -2.95
C ALA A 607 9.99 -17.72 -3.41
N CYS A 608 10.80 -16.89 -4.07
CA CYS A 608 12.15 -17.28 -4.50
C CYS A 608 13.16 -17.40 -3.35
N GLY A 609 12.84 -16.91 -2.16
CA GLY A 609 13.75 -16.94 -1.01
C GLY A 609 15.08 -16.23 -1.31
N ALA A 610 14.98 -14.96 -1.67
CA ALA A 610 16.14 -14.13 -2.00
C ALA A 610 17.03 -13.89 -0.79
N SER A 611 18.35 -13.82 -1.00
CA SER A 611 19.32 -13.45 0.01
C SER A 611 20.38 -12.52 -0.54
N LEU A 612 20.93 -11.64 0.31
CA LEU A 612 21.93 -10.64 -0.06
C LEU A 612 23.16 -10.77 0.83
N ALA A 613 24.25 -11.25 0.25
CA ALA A 613 25.56 -11.33 0.91
C ALA A 613 26.35 -10.04 0.72
N TYR A 614 27.02 -9.56 1.79
CA TYR A 614 27.90 -8.38 1.74
C TYR A 614 29.36 -8.78 1.53
N THR A 615 30.04 -8.13 0.59
CA THR A 615 31.48 -8.23 0.41
C THR A 615 32.16 -7.06 1.07
N TYR A 616 32.99 -7.35 2.06
CA TYR A 616 33.74 -6.32 2.79
C TYR A 616 35.03 -5.96 2.09
N GLY A 617 35.44 -4.70 2.20
CA GLY A 617 36.77 -4.26 1.83
C GLY A 617 37.86 -4.83 2.76
N THR A 618 39.11 -4.79 2.33
CA THR A 618 40.25 -5.39 3.03
C THR A 618 40.48 -4.90 4.46
N ASN A 619 39.97 -3.70 4.78
CA ASN A 619 40.02 -3.14 6.14
C ASN A 619 38.87 -3.61 7.04
N GLY A 620 37.88 -4.35 6.49
CA GLY A 620 36.68 -4.80 7.20
C GLY A 620 35.71 -3.69 7.66
N LYS A 621 35.96 -2.44 7.25
CA LYS A 621 35.18 -1.26 7.69
C LYS A 621 34.27 -0.71 6.60
N THR A 622 34.26 -1.33 5.46
CA THR A 622 33.42 -0.90 4.32
C THR A 622 32.83 -2.11 3.62
N ILE A 623 31.65 -1.94 3.04
CA ILE A 623 31.03 -2.88 2.10
C ILE A 623 31.28 -2.35 0.70
N THR A 624 31.87 -3.18 -0.17
CA THR A 624 32.29 -2.80 -1.53
C THR A 624 31.40 -3.41 -2.61
N ALA A 625 30.76 -4.54 -2.31
CA ALA A 625 29.82 -5.20 -3.21
C ALA A 625 28.74 -5.96 -2.43
N VAL A 626 27.68 -6.33 -3.12
CA VAL A 626 26.66 -7.24 -2.62
C VAL A 626 26.39 -8.32 -3.64
N THR A 627 26.13 -9.55 -3.19
CA THR A 627 25.81 -10.69 -4.07
C THR A 627 24.41 -11.19 -3.75
N LEU A 628 23.53 -11.14 -4.75
CA LEU A 628 22.20 -11.66 -4.69
C LEU A 628 22.18 -13.14 -5.07
N SER A 629 21.53 -13.95 -4.25
CA SER A 629 21.20 -15.34 -4.53
C SER A 629 19.75 -15.65 -4.17
N ALA A 630 19.24 -16.82 -4.58
CA ALA A 630 17.91 -17.28 -4.26
C ALA A 630 17.91 -18.76 -3.91
N ALA A 631 17.08 -19.15 -2.94
CA ALA A 631 16.94 -20.53 -2.46
C ALA A 631 16.47 -21.51 -3.54
N THR A 632 15.84 -21.01 -4.60
CA THR A 632 15.37 -21.76 -5.79
C THR A 632 16.49 -22.15 -6.77
N GLY A 633 17.71 -22.34 -6.31
CA GLY A 633 18.86 -22.64 -7.17
C GLY A 633 19.32 -21.45 -8.03
N ASN A 634 19.16 -20.25 -7.51
CA ASN A 634 19.40 -18.98 -8.21
C ASN A 634 18.56 -18.81 -9.48
N THR A 635 17.31 -19.24 -9.44
CA THR A 635 16.32 -18.97 -10.48
C THR A 635 15.11 -18.27 -9.85
N CYS A 636 14.52 -17.34 -10.56
CA CYS A 636 13.28 -16.68 -10.15
C CYS A 636 12.51 -16.29 -11.40
N SER A 637 11.19 -16.47 -11.40
CA SER A 637 10.34 -16.14 -12.55
C SER A 637 10.24 -14.64 -12.81
N THR A 638 10.58 -13.82 -11.82
CA THR A 638 10.55 -12.35 -11.93
C THR A 638 11.86 -11.76 -11.42
N PRO A 639 12.27 -10.58 -11.92
CA PRO A 639 13.45 -9.89 -11.41
C PRO A 639 13.31 -9.52 -9.93
N ILE A 640 14.38 -9.71 -9.16
CA ILE A 640 14.45 -9.39 -7.73
C ILE A 640 15.08 -8.01 -7.57
N PRO A 641 14.43 -7.06 -6.86
CA PRO A 641 15.01 -5.74 -6.64
C PRO A 641 16.10 -5.78 -5.58
N VAL A 642 17.18 -5.07 -5.84
CA VAL A 642 18.23 -4.77 -4.88
C VAL A 642 18.40 -3.26 -4.82
N THR A 643 18.10 -2.69 -3.67
CA THR A 643 18.30 -1.25 -3.41
C THR A 643 19.72 -0.98 -2.98
N VAL A 644 20.35 0.05 -3.56
CA VAL A 644 21.71 0.49 -3.21
C VAL A 644 21.74 2.00 -2.93
N PRO A 645 22.56 2.49 -1.97
CA PRO A 645 22.54 3.90 -1.56
C PRO A 645 23.20 4.87 -2.56
N GLY A 646 23.88 4.36 -3.58
CA GLY A 646 24.59 5.16 -4.57
C GLY A 646 24.51 4.56 -5.97
N THR A 647 25.62 4.58 -6.71
CA THR A 647 25.74 3.93 -8.02
C THR A 647 26.34 2.53 -7.87
N GLY A 648 26.27 1.74 -8.94
CA GLY A 648 26.87 0.41 -8.97
C GLY A 648 26.90 -0.18 -10.37
N THR A 649 27.55 -1.34 -10.49
CA THR A 649 27.62 -2.16 -11.72
C THR A 649 27.32 -3.61 -11.38
N THR A 650 26.70 -4.36 -12.28
CA THR A 650 26.31 -5.75 -12.06
C THR A 650 27.17 -6.71 -12.86
N SER A 651 27.42 -7.91 -12.30
CA SER A 651 28.10 -9.01 -13.00
C SER A 651 27.16 -9.83 -13.89
N GLY A 652 25.85 -9.64 -13.76
CA GLY A 652 24.81 -10.41 -14.46
C GLY A 652 23.72 -9.53 -15.04
N SER A 653 22.62 -10.16 -15.48
CA SER A 653 21.49 -9.45 -16.10
C SER A 653 20.71 -8.67 -15.05
N ALA A 654 20.63 -7.35 -15.23
CA ALA A 654 19.81 -6.47 -14.42
C ALA A 654 19.40 -5.22 -15.20
N THR A 655 18.23 -4.68 -14.89
CA THR A 655 17.81 -3.33 -15.29
C THR A 655 17.94 -2.38 -14.09
N SER A 656 18.27 -1.13 -14.33
CA SER A 656 18.38 -0.12 -13.27
C SER A 656 17.16 0.79 -13.28
N ASP A 657 16.69 1.15 -12.09
CA ASP A 657 15.58 2.06 -11.87
C ASP A 657 16.01 3.15 -10.87
N LYS A 658 15.93 4.39 -11.33
CA LYS A 658 16.26 5.58 -10.53
C LYS A 658 15.15 6.60 -10.73
N THR A 659 14.18 6.59 -9.85
CA THR A 659 13.01 7.46 -9.92
C THR A 659 13.15 8.61 -8.92
N GLY A 660 13.23 9.85 -9.38
CA GLY A 660 13.31 11.04 -8.52
C GLY A 660 14.40 10.95 -7.45
N ALA A 661 14.04 11.19 -6.21
CA ALA A 661 14.94 11.11 -5.05
C ALA A 661 15.17 9.69 -4.51
N GLU A 662 14.46 8.67 -5.05
CA GLU A 662 14.62 7.29 -4.57
C GLU A 662 16.05 6.78 -4.75
N PRO A 663 16.54 5.88 -3.89
CA PRO A 663 17.81 5.20 -4.12
C PRO A 663 17.76 4.40 -5.43
N LEU A 664 18.95 4.07 -5.95
CA LEU A 664 19.06 3.23 -7.14
C LEU A 664 18.59 1.81 -6.82
N ILE A 665 17.76 1.24 -7.70
CA ILE A 665 17.30 -0.14 -7.61
C ILE A 665 17.83 -0.89 -8.84
N PHE A 666 18.46 -2.04 -8.60
CA PHE A 666 18.76 -3.01 -9.63
C PHE A 666 17.68 -4.11 -9.62
N TRP A 667 16.97 -4.27 -10.71
CA TRP A 667 16.06 -5.38 -10.94
C TRP A 667 16.84 -6.53 -11.56
N VAL A 668 17.25 -7.46 -10.73
CA VAL A 668 18.20 -8.53 -11.09
C VAL A 668 17.46 -9.77 -11.54
N THR A 669 17.82 -10.29 -12.71
CA THR A 669 17.34 -11.58 -13.21
C THR A 669 18.35 -12.67 -12.87
N LEU A 670 17.95 -13.66 -12.07
CA LEU A 670 18.76 -14.83 -11.72
C LEU A 670 18.54 -15.96 -12.73
N ASN A 671 19.62 -16.43 -13.34
CA ASN A 671 19.63 -17.46 -14.39
C ASN A 671 20.52 -18.65 -13.99
N GLY A 672 20.35 -19.18 -12.78
CA GLY A 672 21.09 -20.34 -12.27
C GLY A 672 22.39 -20.00 -11.55
N SER A 673 22.76 -18.72 -11.44
CA SER A 673 23.96 -18.27 -10.73
C SER A 673 23.69 -17.01 -9.92
N PRO A 674 24.37 -16.80 -8.78
CA PRO A 674 24.33 -15.54 -8.05
C PRO A 674 24.79 -14.37 -8.89
N VAL A 675 24.27 -13.18 -8.61
CA VAL A 675 24.65 -11.93 -9.30
C VAL A 675 25.26 -10.96 -8.30
N THR A 676 26.46 -10.48 -8.61
CA THR A 676 27.16 -9.49 -7.79
C THR A 676 26.93 -8.08 -8.31
N ILE A 677 26.63 -7.16 -7.41
CA ILE A 677 26.54 -5.73 -7.64
C ILE A 677 27.74 -5.07 -6.96
N ASN A 678 28.67 -4.56 -7.75
CA ASN A 678 29.79 -3.77 -7.24
C ASN A 678 29.31 -2.35 -6.98
N LEU A 679 29.52 -1.83 -5.77
CA LEU A 679 29.09 -0.49 -5.38
C LEU A 679 30.04 0.56 -5.96
N GLY A 680 29.50 1.64 -6.52
CA GLY A 680 30.29 2.76 -7.05
C GLY A 680 31.01 3.55 -5.95
N SER A 681 30.51 3.49 -4.73
CA SER A 681 31.17 4.00 -3.52
C SER A 681 30.97 3.00 -2.39
N ALA A 682 32.05 2.69 -1.67
CA ALA A 682 32.01 1.79 -0.54
C ALA A 682 31.14 2.36 0.60
N VAL A 683 30.34 1.50 1.22
CA VAL A 683 29.45 1.85 2.33
C VAL A 683 30.14 1.57 3.66
N THR A 684 30.22 2.57 4.53
CA THR A 684 30.86 2.44 5.85
C THR A 684 30.03 1.52 6.78
N VAL A 685 30.72 0.61 7.46
CA VAL A 685 30.16 -0.34 8.43
C VAL A 685 30.05 0.28 9.82
#